data_5e0aa1a8a0825105747c5713f253aba8
#
_entry.id   5e0aa1a8a0825105747c5713f253aba8
#
_cell.length_a   1.000
_cell.length_b   1.000
_cell.length_c   1.000
_cell.angle_alpha   90.00
_cell.angle_beta   90.00
_cell.angle_gamma   90.00
#
_symmetry.space_group_name_H-M   'P 1'
#
loop_
_entity.id
_entity.type
_entity.pdbx_description
1 polymer ?
#
loop_
_entity_poly.entity_id
_entity_poly.type
_entity_poly.pdbx_seq_one_letter_code
_entity_poly.pdbx_strand_id
1 'polypeptide(L)'
;MGDIQRKEADRVSKRRGWPLYLTTGVLLLVMVAMNLWLNAASFKKHYADSLAASYAAAAARSQLNIEYAVKYGKQLANFYGMPELLASVQLAAPGVDNVRILLPDGTIAWQLQQEENDLAVSTPAAGMQAGSSGYKLVRQGSAYHCLLPLRNKDGQLIGSMDILFPERLVEGQVNAFLQQSLPGAAAATAAGLLALFVFFLTVPIYDADGQLRRKVFLGLALAALSVPQLAFGYYNLSVQQDAYRQTAINNTHIAAQAVIADLHFILDKTGGYSQVSGLDAWLGKTVRLVPELSNLAIVDDGKVVATAKQEPLLASGVASSDWDYRMPVNAGPGQSEIVVVSLAANYIEDKVMAIAFDGLTMTLVSCFFAVEILLLLLMVQARRAGPPGADHSATNIRVIRPLAFLFYLSYFITIILIPLRMNQIAYPVAGLPLELILGLPISAEFITSALAAFAGGFIIDRKGWKRLMYVGLAGFSAGSLLSWLADSMLLFIAARAVTGVGYGCVWLSLRRAMAAEETQEQQAMGFSALNAGLYAANLCGCAFGAILADRLGYAAVFMLAGVFSLLAAAGARLLLDPAAGQKMPTGSNVTGAGMKVAAFFADRQVAVFFLGIIIPSSACMVGFLQYFLPLYFSASGLAISNAGRAFMVYAVCIVYFGPYITRYTGKMKHLGRILVTSTSVGALGMFLFAGGSSLYAAYATVLLLGLSDSVGQAVRNAYFLQLPATRQMGQGTALGLFSMVWKVGQMLGPLFFGLLLPWGPSATLLAAGLVYSAAIIIFWLHQRQNRESLVIGR
;
A
#
# COMPACT_ATOMS: atom_id res chain seq x y z
N MET A 1 -38.06 47.10 -12.30
CA MET A 1 -38.05 46.37 -11.02
C MET A 1 -37.36 44.99 -11.09
N GLY A 2 -37.53 44.25 -12.20
CA GLY A 2 -36.89 42.90 -12.30
C GLY A 2 -35.37 42.85 -12.39
N ASP A 3 -34.73 43.84 -12.94
CA ASP A 3 -33.24 43.89 -13.10
C ASP A 3 -32.50 44.21 -11.77
N ILE A 4 -33.13 45.03 -10.93
CA ILE A 4 -32.56 45.38 -9.60
C ILE A 4 -32.67 44.19 -8.67
N GLN A 5 -33.79 43.48 -8.68
CA GLN A 5 -33.97 42.25 -7.88
C GLN A 5 -33.05 41.13 -8.35
N ARG A 6 -32.79 41.00 -9.64
CA ARG A 6 -31.84 40.05 -10.20
C ARG A 6 -30.39 40.37 -9.81
N LYS A 7 -29.98 41.62 -9.79
CA LYS A 7 -28.64 42.08 -9.36
C LYS A 7 -28.43 41.92 -7.85
N GLU A 8 -29.46 42.15 -7.04
CA GLU A 8 -29.39 41.90 -5.58
C GLU A 8 -29.34 40.41 -5.27
N ALA A 9 -30.13 39.58 -5.91
CA ALA A 9 -30.07 38.13 -5.78
C ALA A 9 -28.70 37.57 -6.19
N ASP A 10 -28.09 38.09 -7.25
CA ASP A 10 -26.76 37.70 -7.72
C ASP A 10 -25.65 38.11 -6.70
N ARG A 11 -25.76 39.32 -6.12
CA ARG A 11 -24.85 39.79 -5.03
C ARG A 11 -24.96 38.94 -3.78
N VAL A 12 -26.14 38.57 -3.35
CA VAL A 12 -26.38 37.72 -2.19
C VAL A 12 -25.86 36.29 -2.45
N SER A 13 -26.10 35.76 -3.67
CA SER A 13 -25.58 34.48 -4.11
C SER A 13 -24.05 34.43 -4.09
N LYS A 14 -23.39 35.46 -4.65
CA LYS A 14 -21.92 35.58 -4.66
C LYS A 14 -21.34 35.68 -3.26
N ARG A 15 -21.95 36.46 -2.37
CA ARG A 15 -21.48 36.60 -0.98
C ARG A 15 -21.61 35.31 -0.19
N ARG A 16 -22.64 34.50 -0.42
CA ARG A 16 -22.81 33.18 0.19
C ARG A 16 -21.90 32.12 -0.41
N GLY A 17 -21.54 32.22 -1.72
CA GLY A 17 -20.66 31.29 -2.41
C GLY A 17 -19.17 31.47 -2.13
N TRP A 18 -18.72 32.66 -1.76
CA TRP A 18 -17.31 32.99 -1.56
C TRP A 18 -16.54 32.01 -0.63
N PRO A 19 -17.08 31.62 0.55
CA PRO A 19 -16.38 30.67 1.41
C PRO A 19 -16.16 29.30 0.75
N LEU A 20 -17.06 28.83 -0.12
CA LEU A 20 -16.92 27.56 -0.83
C LEU A 20 -15.77 27.61 -1.85
N TYR A 21 -15.67 28.67 -2.61
CA TYR A 21 -14.58 28.84 -3.56
C TYR A 21 -13.23 29.01 -2.85
N LEU A 22 -13.20 29.76 -1.74
CA LEU A 22 -11.99 29.92 -0.93
C LEU A 22 -11.52 28.59 -0.36
N THR A 23 -12.42 27.80 0.22
CA THR A 23 -12.08 26.47 0.77
C THR A 23 -11.64 25.50 -0.33
N THR A 24 -12.25 25.56 -1.52
CA THR A 24 -11.81 24.76 -2.66
C THR A 24 -10.43 25.18 -3.16
N GLY A 25 -10.15 26.49 -3.17
CA GLY A 25 -8.81 27.01 -3.49
C GLY A 25 -7.73 26.59 -2.51
N VAL A 26 -8.03 26.63 -1.21
CA VAL A 26 -7.12 26.11 -0.17
C VAL A 26 -6.90 24.60 -0.34
N LEU A 27 -7.96 23.85 -0.68
CA LEU A 27 -7.85 22.40 -0.95
C LEU A 27 -6.94 22.12 -2.15
N LEU A 28 -7.04 22.91 -3.23
CA LEU A 28 -6.16 22.82 -4.39
C LEU A 28 -4.69 23.03 -4.00
N LEU A 29 -4.40 24.08 -3.21
CA LEU A 29 -3.05 24.35 -2.71
C LEU A 29 -2.49 23.18 -1.90
N VAL A 30 -3.28 22.65 -0.96
CA VAL A 30 -2.88 21.51 -0.14
C VAL A 30 -2.61 20.27 -1.01
N MET A 31 -3.45 20.01 -2.00
CA MET A 31 -3.28 18.87 -2.89
C MET A 31 -2.03 18.97 -3.77
N VAL A 32 -1.76 20.15 -4.35
CA VAL A 32 -0.55 20.37 -5.17
C VAL A 32 0.70 20.26 -4.30
N ALA A 33 0.69 20.89 -3.11
CA ALA A 33 1.81 20.83 -2.16
C ALA A 33 2.08 19.39 -1.69
N MET A 34 1.02 18.62 -1.37
CA MET A 34 1.14 17.22 -0.99
C MET A 34 1.71 16.37 -2.13
N ASN A 35 1.23 16.59 -3.36
CA ASN A 35 1.71 15.86 -4.53
C ASN A 35 3.19 16.17 -4.80
N LEU A 36 3.59 17.45 -4.74
CA LEU A 36 4.99 17.87 -4.88
C LEU A 36 5.88 17.24 -3.81
N TRP A 37 5.45 17.29 -2.55
CA TRP A 37 6.19 16.69 -1.43
C TRP A 37 6.35 15.18 -1.57
N LEU A 38 5.28 14.48 -1.96
CA LEU A 38 5.32 13.03 -2.16
C LEU A 38 6.23 12.63 -3.33
N ASN A 39 6.24 13.40 -4.41
CA ASN A 39 7.14 13.16 -5.54
C ASN A 39 8.61 13.45 -5.16
N ALA A 40 8.88 14.51 -4.39
CA ALA A 40 10.22 14.77 -3.88
C ALA A 40 10.71 13.66 -2.94
N ALA A 41 9.84 13.14 -2.07
CA ALA A 41 10.18 12.01 -1.19
C ALA A 41 10.44 10.72 -1.99
N SER A 42 9.70 10.50 -3.10
CA SER A 42 9.95 9.38 -4.02
C SER A 42 11.31 9.51 -4.69
N PHE A 43 11.60 10.68 -5.22
CA PHE A 43 12.89 10.95 -5.86
C PHE A 43 14.04 10.78 -4.87
N LYS A 44 13.92 11.31 -3.64
CA LYS A 44 14.91 11.14 -2.56
C LYS A 44 15.26 9.67 -2.34
N LYS A 45 14.26 8.80 -2.23
CA LYS A 45 14.45 7.36 -2.01
C LYS A 45 15.18 6.73 -3.20
N HIS A 46 14.68 6.92 -4.43
CA HIS A 46 15.27 6.30 -5.62
C HIS A 46 16.69 6.79 -5.87
N TYR A 47 16.97 8.08 -5.65
CA TYR A 47 18.33 8.62 -5.78
C TYR A 47 19.27 8.01 -4.75
N ALA A 48 18.87 7.93 -3.47
CA ALA A 48 19.69 7.33 -2.42
C ALA A 48 19.97 5.84 -2.69
N ASP A 49 18.97 5.08 -3.15
CA ASP A 49 19.13 3.65 -3.51
C ASP A 49 20.09 3.47 -4.69
N SER A 50 19.96 4.28 -5.74
CA SER A 50 20.83 4.22 -6.92
C SER A 50 22.26 4.65 -6.60
N LEU A 51 22.45 5.69 -5.77
CA LEU A 51 23.77 6.12 -5.30
C LEU A 51 24.44 5.03 -4.44
N ALA A 52 23.69 4.39 -3.54
CA ALA A 52 24.20 3.29 -2.73
C ALA A 52 24.63 2.09 -3.60
N ALA A 53 23.89 1.79 -4.67
CA ALA A 53 24.26 0.75 -5.64
C ALA A 53 25.62 1.04 -6.28
N SER A 54 25.85 2.29 -6.67
CA SER A 54 27.09 2.72 -7.29
C SER A 54 28.28 2.66 -6.32
N TYR A 55 28.06 3.06 -5.06
CA TYR A 55 29.07 2.94 -4.02
C TYR A 55 29.37 1.48 -3.65
N ALA A 56 28.35 0.63 -3.62
CA ALA A 56 28.52 -0.81 -3.44
C ALA A 56 29.35 -1.43 -4.57
N ALA A 57 29.14 -1.00 -5.81
CA ALA A 57 29.92 -1.44 -6.96
C ALA A 57 31.39 -0.95 -6.86
N ALA A 58 31.62 0.30 -6.48
CA ALA A 58 32.95 0.86 -6.25
C ALA A 58 33.72 0.08 -5.16
N ALA A 59 33.03 -0.40 -4.13
CA ALA A 59 33.61 -1.19 -3.04
C ALA A 59 33.75 -2.69 -3.36
N ALA A 60 33.21 -3.18 -4.47
CA ALA A 60 33.11 -4.61 -4.78
C ALA A 60 34.47 -5.32 -4.81
N ARG A 61 35.50 -4.65 -5.30
CA ARG A 61 36.87 -5.21 -5.29
C ARG A 61 37.44 -5.33 -3.90
N SER A 62 37.31 -4.28 -3.07
CA SER A 62 37.81 -4.29 -1.70
C SER A 62 37.08 -5.34 -0.88
N GLN A 63 35.77 -5.51 -1.07
CA GLN A 63 34.98 -6.60 -0.51
C GLN A 63 35.54 -7.97 -0.88
N LEU A 64 35.80 -8.22 -2.17
CA LEU A 64 36.37 -9.48 -2.65
C LEU A 64 37.75 -9.76 -2.07
N ASN A 65 38.62 -8.75 -2.00
CA ASN A 65 39.97 -8.90 -1.43
C ASN A 65 39.91 -9.27 0.05
N ILE A 66 39.00 -8.68 0.82
CA ILE A 66 38.81 -9.00 2.23
C ILE A 66 38.25 -10.42 2.37
N GLU A 67 37.21 -10.79 1.64
CA GLU A 67 36.63 -12.15 1.67
C GLU A 67 37.65 -13.22 1.26
N TYR A 68 38.47 -12.92 0.23
CA TYR A 68 39.54 -13.80 -0.21
C TYR A 68 40.60 -14.02 0.87
N ALA A 69 41.08 -12.95 1.52
CA ALA A 69 42.07 -13.06 2.58
C ALA A 69 41.51 -13.79 3.82
N VAL A 70 40.24 -13.58 4.18
CA VAL A 70 39.58 -14.32 5.27
C VAL A 70 39.45 -15.81 4.91
N LYS A 71 39.16 -16.16 3.66
CA LYS A 71 39.14 -17.55 3.17
C LYS A 71 40.46 -18.31 3.43
N TYR A 72 41.57 -17.59 3.41
CA TYR A 72 42.90 -18.14 3.70
C TYR A 72 43.36 -17.95 5.16
N GLY A 73 42.42 -17.70 6.08
CA GLY A 73 42.67 -17.73 7.54
C GLY A 73 43.05 -16.40 8.15
N LYS A 74 43.02 -15.27 7.41
CA LYS A 74 43.18 -13.95 8.03
C LYS A 74 41.97 -13.58 8.85
N GLN A 75 42.20 -13.10 10.09
CA GLN A 75 41.13 -12.57 10.93
C GLN A 75 40.79 -11.15 10.55
N LEU A 76 39.50 -10.82 10.53
CA LEU A 76 39.01 -9.50 10.14
C LEU A 76 39.54 -8.38 11.07
N ALA A 77 39.70 -8.66 12.37
CA ALA A 77 40.18 -7.70 13.36
C ALA A 77 41.69 -7.36 13.23
N ASN A 78 42.51 -8.29 12.64
CA ASN A 78 43.96 -8.13 12.53
C ASN A 78 44.38 -8.15 11.05
N PHE A 79 43.74 -7.39 10.21
CA PHE A 79 43.95 -7.37 8.76
C PHE A 79 45.00 -6.33 8.38
N TYR A 80 46.23 -6.78 8.02
CA TYR A 80 47.26 -5.90 7.49
C TYR A 80 46.88 -5.37 6.10
N GLY A 81 46.96 -4.07 5.89
CA GLY A 81 46.55 -3.40 4.63
C GLY A 81 45.06 -2.99 4.59
N MET A 82 44.33 -3.10 5.68
CA MET A 82 42.94 -2.66 5.73
C MET A 82 42.76 -1.13 5.49
N PRO A 83 43.57 -0.25 6.07
CA PRO A 83 43.45 1.19 5.81
C PRO A 83 43.57 1.56 4.33
N GLU A 84 44.51 0.90 3.60
CA GLU A 84 44.72 1.12 2.17
C GLU A 84 43.52 0.66 1.35
N LEU A 85 42.91 -0.47 1.72
CA LEU A 85 41.67 -0.95 1.08
C LEU A 85 40.48 -0.01 1.32
N LEU A 86 40.32 0.48 2.52
CA LEU A 86 39.26 1.43 2.86
C LEU A 86 39.48 2.78 2.14
N ALA A 87 40.72 3.27 2.09
CA ALA A 87 41.08 4.49 1.36
C ALA A 87 40.81 4.35 -0.15
N SER A 88 41.07 3.17 -0.74
CA SER A 88 40.77 2.93 -2.16
C SER A 88 39.26 3.03 -2.45
N VAL A 89 38.41 2.57 -1.54
CA VAL A 89 36.94 2.72 -1.66
C VAL A 89 36.52 4.18 -1.58
N GLN A 90 37.09 4.95 -0.64
CA GLN A 90 36.77 6.38 -0.50
C GLN A 90 37.18 7.18 -1.73
N LEU A 91 38.32 6.85 -2.35
CA LEU A 91 38.78 7.50 -3.57
C LEU A 91 37.88 7.13 -4.78
N ALA A 92 37.41 5.91 -4.85
CA ALA A 92 36.50 5.44 -5.92
C ALA A 92 35.06 5.91 -5.78
N ALA A 93 34.66 6.33 -4.58
CA ALA A 93 33.29 6.75 -4.26
C ALA A 93 33.25 8.23 -3.82
N PRO A 94 33.12 9.20 -4.75
CA PRO A 94 33.17 10.61 -4.45
C PRO A 94 32.00 11.03 -3.54
N GLY A 95 32.33 11.77 -2.47
CA GLY A 95 31.35 12.25 -1.50
C GLY A 95 31.04 11.28 -0.34
N VAL A 96 31.79 10.19 -0.22
CA VAL A 96 31.74 9.31 0.94
C VAL A 96 32.53 9.95 2.09
N ASP A 97 31.86 10.11 3.24
CA ASP A 97 32.50 10.71 4.44
C ASP A 97 33.45 9.70 5.11
N ASN A 98 33.04 8.44 5.27
CA ASN A 98 33.83 7.42 5.93
C ASN A 98 33.53 6.00 5.40
N VAL A 99 34.50 5.10 5.52
CA VAL A 99 34.34 3.66 5.22
C VAL A 99 34.77 2.89 6.45
N ARG A 100 33.92 1.96 6.92
CA ARG A 100 34.11 1.20 8.15
C ARG A 100 33.95 -0.29 7.91
N ILE A 101 34.56 -1.09 8.77
CA ILE A 101 34.28 -2.53 8.87
C ILE A 101 33.60 -2.79 10.19
N LEU A 102 32.38 -3.33 10.12
CA LEU A 102 31.59 -3.72 11.28
C LEU A 102 31.62 -5.22 11.48
N LEU A 103 31.74 -5.64 12.72
CA LEU A 103 31.56 -7.05 13.13
C LEU A 103 30.07 -7.43 13.16
N PRO A 104 29.71 -8.72 13.26
CA PRO A 104 28.32 -9.15 13.26
C PRO A 104 27.48 -8.58 14.42
N ASP A 105 28.11 -8.19 15.52
CA ASP A 105 27.49 -7.54 16.68
C ASP A 105 27.27 -6.02 16.49
N GLY A 106 27.75 -5.45 15.38
CA GLY A 106 27.67 -4.02 15.07
C GLY A 106 28.84 -3.20 15.62
N THR A 107 29.82 -3.79 16.25
CA THR A 107 31.03 -3.09 16.72
C THR A 107 31.95 -2.77 15.54
N ILE A 108 32.63 -1.61 15.63
CA ILE A 108 33.54 -1.14 14.59
C ILE A 108 34.89 -1.84 14.77
N ALA A 109 35.27 -2.66 13.77
CA ALA A 109 36.60 -3.29 13.75
C ALA A 109 37.68 -2.39 13.12
N TRP A 110 37.33 -1.65 12.06
CA TRP A 110 38.21 -0.74 11.34
C TRP A 110 37.43 0.47 10.86
N GLN A 111 38.08 1.64 10.84
CA GLN A 111 37.52 2.88 10.27
C GLN A 111 38.64 3.71 9.68
N LEU A 112 38.31 4.48 8.62
CA LEU A 112 39.29 5.31 7.94
C LEU A 112 39.50 6.65 8.66
N GLN A 113 38.43 7.25 9.16
CA GLN A 113 38.46 8.49 9.92
C GLN A 113 37.85 8.28 11.31
N GLN A 114 38.53 8.72 12.37
CA GLN A 114 37.97 8.72 13.72
C GLN A 114 37.05 9.92 13.91
N GLU A 115 35.76 9.70 14.11
CA GLU A 115 34.80 10.73 14.47
C GLU A 115 34.46 10.66 15.98
N GLU A 116 34.27 11.80 16.62
CA GLU A 116 33.98 11.91 18.06
C GLU A 116 32.60 11.33 18.46
N ASN A 117 31.69 11.03 17.49
CA ASN A 117 30.36 10.47 17.70
C ASN A 117 30.21 9.12 16.97
N ASP A 118 30.98 8.12 17.37
CA ASP A 118 30.84 6.74 16.91
C ASP A 118 29.59 6.05 17.53
N LEU A 119 28.40 6.41 17.05
CA LEU A 119 27.19 5.67 17.34
C LEU A 119 27.29 4.32 16.61
N ALA A 120 27.37 3.24 17.37
CA ALA A 120 27.23 1.89 16.85
C ALA A 120 25.96 1.80 15.99
N VAL A 121 26.08 1.25 14.78
CA VAL A 121 24.91 1.08 13.92
C VAL A 121 23.94 0.14 14.61
N SER A 122 22.79 0.68 15.02
CA SER A 122 21.82 -0.01 15.89
C SER A 122 21.11 -1.21 15.21
N THR A 123 21.46 -1.53 13.98
CA THR A 123 20.97 -2.70 13.25
C THR A 123 22.05 -3.77 13.17
N PRO A 124 21.94 -4.85 13.95
CA PRO A 124 22.90 -5.94 13.85
C PRO A 124 22.88 -6.54 12.44
N ALA A 125 24.07 -6.82 11.94
CA ALA A 125 24.26 -7.48 10.63
C ALA A 125 23.56 -8.87 10.55
N ALA A 126 23.16 -9.44 11.67
CA ALA A 126 22.46 -10.73 11.80
C ALA A 126 21.11 -10.79 11.05
N GLY A 127 20.48 -9.64 10.70
CA GLY A 127 19.26 -9.57 9.88
C GLY A 127 19.50 -9.40 8.38
N MET A 128 20.75 -9.46 7.91
CA MET A 128 21.08 -9.40 6.49
C MET A 128 20.95 -10.79 5.83
N GLN A 129 19.73 -11.28 5.69
CA GLN A 129 19.45 -12.21 4.61
C GLN A 129 19.73 -11.48 3.29
N ALA A 130 20.47 -12.11 2.37
CA ALA A 130 20.81 -11.55 1.09
C ALA A 130 19.52 -11.04 0.39
N GLY A 131 19.30 -9.73 0.46
CA GLY A 131 18.36 -9.07 -0.44
C GLY A 131 18.89 -9.24 -1.86
N SER A 132 18.03 -9.22 -2.84
CA SER A 132 18.36 -9.35 -4.26
C SER A 132 19.44 -8.37 -4.76
N SER A 133 19.75 -7.32 -4.03
CA SER A 133 20.67 -6.24 -4.37
C SER A 133 22.11 -6.38 -3.84
N GLY A 134 22.42 -7.37 -3.02
CA GLY A 134 23.78 -7.58 -2.50
C GLY A 134 24.26 -6.55 -1.46
N TYR A 135 23.51 -5.51 -1.16
CA TYR A 135 23.78 -4.51 -0.12
C TYR A 135 22.47 -4.11 0.60
N LYS A 136 22.60 -3.44 1.74
CA LYS A 136 21.47 -2.89 2.51
C LYS A 136 21.70 -1.41 2.80
N LEU A 137 20.75 -0.57 2.41
CA LEU A 137 20.79 0.86 2.72
C LEU A 137 20.00 1.13 4.01
N VAL A 138 20.63 1.82 4.96
CA VAL A 138 20.01 2.23 6.24
C VAL A 138 20.28 3.71 6.44
N ARG A 139 19.27 4.48 6.85
CA ARG A 139 19.45 5.87 7.26
C ARG A 139 19.50 5.94 8.79
N GLN A 140 20.56 6.55 9.33
CA GLN A 140 20.72 6.79 10.76
C GLN A 140 21.23 8.21 10.99
N GLY A 141 20.47 9.00 11.74
CA GLY A 141 20.79 10.42 11.93
C GLY A 141 20.75 11.22 10.63
N SER A 142 21.83 11.94 10.33
CA SER A 142 22.03 12.76 9.13
C SER A 142 22.84 12.07 8.02
N ALA A 143 23.04 10.76 8.12
CA ALA A 143 23.84 9.97 7.18
C ALA A 143 23.10 8.72 6.68
N TYR A 144 23.52 8.27 5.52
CA TYR A 144 23.14 6.98 4.93
C TYR A 144 24.29 6.00 5.10
N HIS A 145 23.97 4.77 5.50
CA HIS A 145 24.86 3.64 5.67
C HIS A 145 24.55 2.60 4.59
N CYS A 146 25.49 2.40 3.68
CA CYS A 146 25.42 1.33 2.68
C CYS A 146 26.24 0.14 3.20
N LEU A 147 25.54 -0.90 3.69
CA LEU A 147 26.13 -2.07 4.31
C LEU A 147 26.30 -3.19 3.28
N LEU A 148 27.56 -3.59 3.01
CA LEU A 148 27.90 -4.73 2.16
C LEU A 148 28.28 -5.92 3.06
N PRO A 149 27.62 -7.08 2.94
CA PRO A 149 27.94 -8.24 3.76
C PRO A 149 29.33 -8.82 3.42
N LEU A 150 30.11 -9.16 4.42
CA LEU A 150 31.37 -9.90 4.28
C LEU A 150 31.14 -11.35 4.71
N ARG A 151 31.53 -12.31 3.85
CA ARG A 151 31.28 -13.74 4.08
C ARG A 151 32.56 -14.55 4.09
N ASN A 152 32.55 -15.61 4.93
CA ASN A 152 33.63 -16.60 4.94
C ASN A 152 33.44 -17.63 3.79
N LYS A 153 34.36 -18.59 3.69
CA LYS A 153 34.30 -19.69 2.70
C LYS A 153 33.04 -20.54 2.78
N ASP A 154 32.40 -20.61 3.95
CA ASP A 154 31.20 -21.39 4.22
C ASP A 154 29.92 -20.57 4.00
N GLY A 155 30.05 -19.33 3.49
CA GLY A 155 28.94 -18.42 3.23
C GLY A 155 28.38 -17.73 4.49
N GLN A 156 28.97 -17.94 5.67
CA GLN A 156 28.53 -17.32 6.90
C GLN A 156 28.95 -15.85 6.95
N LEU A 157 28.09 -15.01 7.51
CA LEU A 157 28.34 -13.59 7.70
C LEU A 157 29.40 -13.38 8.80
N ILE A 158 30.52 -12.77 8.47
CA ILE A 158 31.64 -12.47 9.39
C ILE A 158 31.71 -10.99 9.75
N GLY A 159 30.98 -10.15 9.06
CA GLY A 159 30.93 -8.70 9.26
C GLY A 159 30.27 -8.01 8.09
N SER A 160 30.36 -6.68 8.04
CA SER A 160 29.92 -5.87 6.90
C SER A 160 30.85 -4.68 6.69
N MET A 161 31.01 -4.31 5.43
CA MET A 161 31.61 -3.03 5.05
C MET A 161 30.52 -1.98 5.03
N ASP A 162 30.67 -0.93 5.83
CA ASP A 162 29.77 0.21 5.94
C ASP A 162 30.36 1.42 5.21
N ILE A 163 29.68 1.86 4.15
CA ILE A 163 30.03 3.06 3.38
C ILE A 163 29.11 4.18 3.80
N LEU A 164 29.67 5.18 4.48
CA LEU A 164 28.96 6.30 5.07
C LEU A 164 28.95 7.49 4.12
N PHE A 165 27.77 7.96 3.72
CA PHE A 165 27.63 9.18 2.96
C PHE A 165 26.57 10.13 3.52
N PRO A 166 26.81 11.45 3.47
CA PRO A 166 25.97 12.41 4.14
C PRO A 166 24.64 12.63 3.41
N GLU A 167 23.57 12.86 4.17
CA GLU A 167 22.25 13.17 3.63
C GLU A 167 22.26 14.42 2.72
N ARG A 168 23.14 15.39 2.97
CA ARG A 168 23.30 16.62 2.16
C ARG A 168 23.53 16.35 0.67
N LEU A 169 24.18 15.24 0.29
CA LEU A 169 24.37 14.86 -1.13
C LEU A 169 23.02 14.52 -1.78
N VAL A 170 22.21 13.77 -1.07
CA VAL A 170 20.86 13.39 -1.54
C VAL A 170 19.96 14.63 -1.55
N GLU A 171 20.00 15.45 -0.51
CA GLU A 171 19.19 16.69 -0.40
C GLU A 171 19.53 17.71 -1.47
N GLY A 172 20.79 17.81 -1.88
CA GLY A 172 21.20 18.68 -2.99
C GLY A 172 20.45 18.36 -4.29
N GLN A 173 20.33 17.07 -4.62
CA GLN A 173 19.62 16.62 -5.82
C GLN A 173 18.11 16.73 -5.67
N VAL A 174 17.58 16.47 -4.47
CA VAL A 174 16.16 16.70 -4.18
C VAL A 174 15.78 18.17 -4.33
N ASN A 175 16.64 19.08 -3.87
CA ASN A 175 16.42 20.51 -4.03
C ASN A 175 16.46 20.95 -5.51
N ALA A 176 17.38 20.40 -6.29
CA ALA A 176 17.41 20.63 -7.75
C ALA A 176 16.11 20.13 -8.42
N PHE A 177 15.66 18.92 -8.07
CA PHE A 177 14.38 18.39 -8.54
C PHE A 177 13.19 19.28 -8.13
N LEU A 178 13.16 19.76 -6.88
CA LEU A 178 12.11 20.66 -6.40
C LEU A 178 12.11 21.99 -7.18
N GLN A 179 13.29 22.58 -7.43
CA GLN A 179 13.40 23.80 -8.23
C GLN A 179 12.87 23.64 -9.65
N GLN A 180 13.08 22.48 -10.27
CA GLN A 180 12.55 22.18 -11.59
C GLN A 180 11.02 21.90 -11.57
N SER A 181 10.49 21.29 -10.50
CA SER A 181 9.07 20.94 -10.37
C SER A 181 8.20 22.12 -9.92
N LEU A 182 8.77 23.09 -9.20
CA LEU A 182 8.05 24.22 -8.60
C LEU A 182 7.32 25.12 -9.63
N PRO A 183 7.90 25.44 -10.80
CA PRO A 183 7.19 26.22 -11.84
C PRO A 183 5.92 25.53 -12.33
N GLY A 184 5.96 24.22 -12.53
CA GLY A 184 4.79 23.44 -12.93
C GLY A 184 3.71 23.42 -11.86
N ALA A 185 4.12 23.24 -10.59
CA ALA A 185 3.21 23.31 -9.44
C ALA A 185 2.55 24.70 -9.30
N ALA A 186 3.33 25.77 -9.46
CA ALA A 186 2.82 27.15 -9.43
C ALA A 186 1.85 27.42 -10.58
N ALA A 187 2.19 27.00 -11.80
CA ALA A 187 1.34 27.15 -12.97
C ALA A 187 0.01 26.38 -12.83
N ALA A 188 0.05 25.14 -12.37
CA ALA A 188 -1.15 24.33 -12.12
C ALA A 188 -2.04 24.96 -11.04
N THR A 189 -1.42 25.45 -9.95
CA THR A 189 -2.15 26.15 -8.88
C THR A 189 -2.80 27.42 -9.40
N ALA A 190 -2.06 28.25 -10.14
CA ALA A 190 -2.57 29.48 -10.72
C ALA A 190 -3.72 29.21 -11.72
N ALA A 191 -3.59 28.20 -12.59
CA ALA A 191 -4.62 27.79 -13.51
C ALA A 191 -5.89 27.33 -12.80
N GLY A 192 -5.75 26.51 -11.75
CA GLY A 192 -6.88 26.03 -10.96
C GLY A 192 -7.59 27.15 -10.19
N LEU A 193 -6.84 28.07 -9.58
CA LEU A 193 -7.39 29.24 -8.90
C LEU A 193 -8.08 30.20 -9.88
N LEU A 194 -7.50 30.39 -11.06
CA LEU A 194 -8.13 31.18 -12.14
C LEU A 194 -9.42 30.54 -12.60
N ALA A 195 -9.44 29.23 -12.82
CA ALA A 195 -10.64 28.50 -13.18
C ALA A 195 -11.74 28.64 -12.12
N LEU A 196 -11.39 28.49 -10.82
CA LEU A 196 -12.32 28.71 -9.72
C LEU A 196 -12.83 30.17 -9.69
N PHE A 197 -11.98 31.14 -9.95
CA PHE A 197 -12.35 32.55 -10.01
C PHE A 197 -13.31 32.85 -11.18
N VAL A 198 -13.00 32.30 -12.38
CA VAL A 198 -13.89 32.41 -13.56
C VAL A 198 -15.24 31.75 -13.28
N PHE A 199 -15.26 30.54 -12.69
CA PHE A 199 -16.51 29.88 -12.30
C PHE A 199 -17.31 30.69 -11.28
N PHE A 200 -16.63 31.31 -10.32
CA PHE A 200 -17.27 32.22 -9.34
C PHE A 200 -17.95 33.42 -10.02
N LEU A 201 -17.36 33.97 -11.06
CA LEU A 201 -17.91 35.12 -11.78
C LEU A 201 -19.05 34.73 -12.74
N THR A 202 -18.95 33.56 -13.41
CA THR A 202 -19.80 33.19 -14.53
C THR A 202 -20.95 32.27 -14.17
N VAL A 203 -20.79 31.39 -13.18
CA VAL A 203 -21.77 30.36 -12.86
C VAL A 203 -22.46 30.64 -11.54
N PRO A 204 -23.80 30.92 -11.53
CA PRO A 204 -24.54 31.06 -10.29
C PRO A 204 -24.72 29.67 -9.65
N ILE A 205 -24.08 29.46 -8.49
CA ILE A 205 -24.14 28.21 -7.72
C ILE A 205 -25.37 28.11 -6.81
N TYR A 206 -26.12 29.19 -6.65
CA TYR A 206 -27.40 29.21 -5.95
C TYR A 206 -28.52 29.47 -6.92
N ASP A 207 -29.65 28.77 -6.73
CA ASP A 207 -30.89 29.03 -7.46
C ASP A 207 -31.57 30.34 -6.98
N ALA A 208 -32.61 30.77 -7.70
CA ALA A 208 -33.45 31.94 -7.34
C ALA A 208 -34.03 31.80 -5.91
N ASP A 209 -34.31 30.58 -5.46
CA ASP A 209 -34.81 30.27 -4.13
C ASP A 209 -33.70 30.19 -3.04
N GLY A 210 -32.44 30.55 -3.39
CA GLY A 210 -31.30 30.52 -2.49
C GLY A 210 -30.79 29.11 -2.17
N GLN A 211 -31.25 28.10 -2.90
CA GLN A 211 -30.76 26.72 -2.72
C GLN A 211 -29.49 26.47 -3.53
N LEU A 212 -28.51 25.77 -2.93
CA LEU A 212 -27.25 25.45 -3.57
C LEU A 212 -27.44 24.39 -4.69
N ARG A 213 -27.04 24.69 -5.91
CA ARG A 213 -26.95 23.76 -7.05
C ARG A 213 -25.79 22.80 -6.87
N ARG A 214 -25.92 21.87 -5.95
CA ARG A 214 -24.81 20.97 -5.52
C ARG A 214 -24.11 20.24 -6.64
N LYS A 215 -24.86 19.71 -7.63
CA LYS A 215 -24.28 18.96 -8.76
C LYS A 215 -23.41 19.85 -9.65
N VAL A 216 -23.84 21.09 -9.90
CA VAL A 216 -23.10 22.06 -10.70
C VAL A 216 -21.82 22.49 -9.98
N PHE A 217 -21.94 22.87 -8.71
CA PHE A 217 -20.76 23.25 -7.91
C PHE A 217 -19.77 22.10 -7.77
N LEU A 218 -20.24 20.88 -7.47
CA LEU A 218 -19.38 19.71 -7.34
C LEU A 218 -18.65 19.39 -8.65
N GLY A 219 -19.34 19.45 -9.78
CA GLY A 219 -18.74 19.23 -11.11
C GLY A 219 -17.66 20.27 -11.44
N LEU A 220 -17.95 21.55 -11.21
CA LEU A 220 -17.00 22.64 -11.45
C LEU A 220 -15.78 22.59 -10.52
N ALA A 221 -16.02 22.36 -9.24
CA ALA A 221 -14.95 22.21 -8.25
C ALA A 221 -14.07 20.99 -8.57
N LEU A 222 -14.68 19.87 -8.95
CA LEU A 222 -13.94 18.68 -9.37
C LEU A 222 -13.09 18.96 -10.61
N ALA A 223 -13.63 19.62 -11.62
CA ALA A 223 -12.88 19.99 -12.82
C ALA A 223 -11.71 20.94 -12.48
N ALA A 224 -11.95 21.96 -11.66
CA ALA A 224 -10.92 22.91 -11.25
C ALA A 224 -9.82 22.30 -10.36
N LEU A 225 -10.12 21.23 -9.64
CA LEU A 225 -9.15 20.49 -8.84
C LEU A 225 -8.41 19.43 -9.68
N SER A 226 -9.13 18.65 -10.52
CA SER A 226 -8.55 17.49 -11.21
C SER A 226 -7.74 17.86 -12.43
N VAL A 227 -8.20 18.82 -13.25
CA VAL A 227 -7.52 19.18 -14.51
C VAL A 227 -6.12 19.75 -14.25
N PRO A 228 -5.91 20.72 -13.35
CA PRO A 228 -4.57 21.21 -13.02
C PRO A 228 -3.69 20.14 -12.39
N GLN A 229 -4.27 19.25 -11.58
CA GLN A 229 -3.52 18.13 -10.98
C GLN A 229 -3.01 17.13 -12.02
N LEU A 230 -3.83 16.79 -13.02
CA LEU A 230 -3.43 15.94 -14.12
C LEU A 230 -2.34 16.59 -14.97
N ALA A 231 -2.48 17.88 -15.27
CA ALA A 231 -1.47 18.65 -15.99
C ALA A 231 -0.15 18.73 -15.23
N PHE A 232 -0.20 19.01 -13.92
CA PHE A 232 0.96 18.99 -13.05
C PHE A 232 1.59 17.60 -12.96
N GLY A 233 0.77 16.56 -12.83
CA GLY A 233 1.24 15.16 -12.80
C GLY A 233 2.01 14.80 -14.07
N TYR A 234 1.51 15.18 -15.25
CA TYR A 234 2.17 14.97 -16.51
C TYR A 234 3.50 15.75 -16.62
N TYR A 235 3.50 17.03 -16.26
CA TYR A 235 4.72 17.85 -16.24
C TYR A 235 5.76 17.27 -15.26
N ASN A 236 5.33 16.93 -14.06
CA ASN A 236 6.21 16.38 -13.04
C ASN A 236 6.79 15.01 -13.43
N LEU A 237 6.04 14.22 -14.19
CA LEU A 237 6.52 12.97 -14.77
C LEU A 237 7.70 13.21 -15.71
N SER A 238 7.63 14.20 -16.62
CA SER A 238 8.75 14.51 -17.52
C SER A 238 9.99 14.96 -16.75
N VAL A 239 9.81 15.81 -15.72
CA VAL A 239 10.91 16.23 -14.83
C VAL A 239 11.54 15.04 -14.10
N GLN A 240 10.71 14.10 -13.61
CA GLN A 240 11.22 12.88 -12.95
C GLN A 240 11.96 11.95 -13.91
N GLN A 241 11.48 11.80 -15.14
CA GLN A 241 12.13 11.01 -16.17
C GLN A 241 13.54 11.54 -16.48
N ASP A 242 13.65 12.84 -16.71
CA ASP A 242 14.93 13.47 -17.02
C ASP A 242 15.89 13.41 -15.82
N ALA A 243 15.39 13.67 -14.62
CA ALA A 243 16.17 13.59 -13.39
C ALA A 243 16.66 12.17 -13.09
N TYR A 244 15.81 11.15 -13.27
CA TYR A 244 16.19 9.75 -13.07
C TYR A 244 17.20 9.29 -14.13
N ARG A 245 17.00 9.65 -15.40
CA ARG A 245 17.93 9.36 -16.48
C ARG A 245 19.31 9.95 -16.21
N GLN A 246 19.36 11.22 -15.81
CA GLN A 246 20.62 11.88 -15.46
C GLN A 246 21.31 11.21 -14.26
N THR A 247 20.53 10.79 -13.27
CA THR A 247 21.02 10.03 -12.11
C THR A 247 21.61 8.70 -12.53
N ALA A 248 20.95 7.94 -13.41
CA ALA A 248 21.43 6.67 -13.92
C ALA A 248 22.78 6.84 -14.66
N ILE A 249 22.92 7.87 -15.52
CA ILE A 249 24.17 8.19 -16.20
C ILE A 249 25.27 8.52 -15.19
N ASN A 250 25.02 9.41 -14.23
CA ASN A 250 26.01 9.81 -13.24
C ASN A 250 26.47 8.64 -12.37
N ASN A 251 25.55 7.78 -11.95
CA ASN A 251 25.83 6.64 -11.10
C ASN A 251 26.59 5.53 -11.83
N THR A 252 26.23 5.26 -13.09
CA THR A 252 26.99 4.31 -13.91
C THR A 252 28.39 4.83 -14.24
N HIS A 253 28.54 6.15 -14.35
CA HIS A 253 29.87 6.80 -14.50
C HIS A 253 30.74 6.58 -13.24
N ILE A 254 30.20 6.69 -12.02
CA ILE A 254 30.93 6.39 -10.78
C ILE A 254 31.40 4.93 -10.77
N ALA A 255 30.52 3.98 -11.10
CA ALA A 255 30.85 2.57 -11.16
C ALA A 255 31.96 2.28 -12.23
N ALA A 256 31.86 2.92 -13.38
CA ALA A 256 32.88 2.79 -14.45
C ALA A 256 34.23 3.40 -14.06
N GLN A 257 34.24 4.56 -13.39
CA GLN A 257 35.46 5.15 -12.85
C GLN A 257 36.15 4.24 -11.82
N ALA A 258 35.39 3.58 -10.96
CA ALA A 258 35.95 2.61 -10.03
C ALA A 258 36.60 1.44 -10.76
N VAL A 259 35.96 0.93 -11.83
CA VAL A 259 36.55 -0.11 -12.70
C VAL A 259 37.81 0.38 -13.36
N ILE A 260 37.86 1.60 -13.88
CA ILE A 260 39.05 2.20 -14.51
C ILE A 260 40.21 2.33 -13.50
N ALA A 261 39.92 2.82 -12.29
CA ALA A 261 40.95 2.92 -11.23
C ALA A 261 41.52 1.54 -10.87
N ASP A 262 40.68 0.52 -10.82
CA ASP A 262 41.09 -0.87 -10.58
C ASP A 262 41.91 -1.44 -11.75
N LEU A 263 41.57 -1.10 -13.00
CA LEU A 263 42.33 -1.50 -14.17
C LEU A 263 43.74 -0.87 -14.19
N HIS A 264 43.87 0.41 -13.83
CA HIS A 264 45.18 1.06 -13.68
C HIS A 264 46.06 0.30 -12.70
N PHE A 265 45.51 -0.06 -11.53
CA PHE A 265 46.24 -0.82 -10.53
C PHE A 265 46.70 -2.20 -11.06
N ILE A 266 45.84 -2.88 -11.83
CA ILE A 266 46.14 -4.17 -12.44
C ILE A 266 47.26 -4.03 -13.48
N LEU A 267 47.15 -3.06 -14.38
CA LEU A 267 48.13 -2.81 -15.42
C LEU A 267 49.50 -2.46 -14.86
N ASP A 268 49.56 -1.61 -13.82
CA ASP A 268 50.82 -1.27 -13.15
C ASP A 268 51.52 -2.48 -12.51
N LYS A 269 50.75 -3.51 -12.11
CA LYS A 269 51.29 -4.72 -11.49
C LYS A 269 51.64 -5.84 -12.48
N THR A 270 50.88 -5.96 -13.58
CA THR A 270 50.95 -7.13 -14.47
C THR A 270 51.54 -6.79 -15.85
N GLY A 271 51.63 -5.52 -16.23
CA GLY A 271 52.10 -5.07 -17.53
C GLY A 271 51.15 -5.40 -18.70
N GLY A 272 49.98 -5.97 -18.46
CA GLY A 272 48.97 -6.27 -19.50
C GLY A 272 47.87 -7.22 -19.06
N TYR A 273 46.77 -7.24 -19.79
CA TYR A 273 45.55 -8.01 -19.46
C TYR A 273 45.72 -9.53 -19.70
N SER A 274 46.64 -9.95 -20.56
CA SER A 274 46.83 -11.36 -20.95
C SER A 274 47.20 -12.27 -19.77
N GLN A 275 47.69 -11.70 -18.68
CA GLN A 275 48.12 -12.42 -17.48
C GLN A 275 47.03 -12.43 -16.37
N VAL A 276 45.88 -11.76 -16.58
CA VAL A 276 44.83 -11.62 -15.57
C VAL A 276 43.68 -12.57 -15.89
N SER A 277 43.46 -13.56 -15.04
CA SER A 277 42.29 -14.46 -15.13
C SER A 277 41.15 -13.95 -14.29
N GLY A 278 39.90 -14.14 -14.76
CA GLY A 278 38.69 -13.84 -13.96
C GLY A 278 38.17 -12.41 -14.09
N LEU A 279 38.62 -11.62 -15.05
CA LEU A 279 38.13 -10.26 -15.34
C LEU A 279 36.61 -10.26 -15.62
N ASP A 280 36.10 -11.23 -16.40
CA ASP A 280 34.67 -11.34 -16.70
C ASP A 280 33.83 -11.57 -15.43
N ALA A 281 34.31 -12.42 -14.52
CA ALA A 281 33.61 -12.68 -13.26
C ALA A 281 33.57 -11.44 -12.34
N TRP A 282 34.64 -10.67 -12.32
CA TRP A 282 34.75 -9.42 -11.58
C TRP A 282 33.86 -8.34 -12.19
N LEU A 283 33.89 -8.12 -13.50
CA LEU A 283 32.99 -7.21 -14.21
C LEU A 283 31.54 -7.64 -13.98
N GLY A 284 31.23 -8.94 -14.01
CA GLY A 284 29.89 -9.48 -13.75
C GLY A 284 29.37 -9.21 -12.34
N LYS A 285 30.25 -9.09 -11.34
CA LYS A 285 29.86 -8.66 -9.99
C LYS A 285 29.46 -7.18 -9.99
N THR A 286 30.24 -6.32 -10.64
CA THR A 286 29.94 -4.88 -10.76
C THR A 286 28.62 -4.64 -11.50
N VAL A 287 28.40 -5.30 -12.62
CA VAL A 287 27.17 -5.20 -13.41
C VAL A 287 25.94 -5.67 -12.61
N ARG A 288 26.08 -6.70 -11.78
CA ARG A 288 24.97 -7.17 -10.90
C ARG A 288 24.64 -6.22 -9.77
N LEU A 289 25.61 -5.44 -9.28
CA LEU A 289 25.39 -4.47 -8.20
C LEU A 289 24.72 -3.19 -8.67
N VAL A 290 24.90 -2.79 -9.92
CA VAL A 290 24.31 -1.58 -10.53
C VAL A 290 23.26 -1.97 -11.56
N PRO A 291 21.98 -2.01 -11.19
CA PRO A 291 20.92 -2.47 -12.09
C PRO A 291 20.74 -1.62 -13.36
N GLU A 292 21.24 -0.39 -13.36
CA GLU A 292 21.24 0.53 -14.50
C GLU A 292 22.28 0.16 -15.58
N LEU A 293 23.23 -0.76 -15.27
CA LEU A 293 24.21 -1.26 -16.21
C LEU A 293 23.69 -2.50 -16.93
N SER A 294 23.69 -2.51 -18.27
CA SER A 294 23.39 -3.70 -19.07
C SER A 294 24.65 -4.47 -19.46
N ASN A 295 25.72 -3.73 -19.78
CA ASN A 295 26.98 -4.33 -20.18
C ASN A 295 28.17 -3.46 -19.75
N LEU A 296 29.23 -4.10 -19.39
CA LEU A 296 30.53 -3.49 -19.14
C LEU A 296 31.60 -4.28 -19.90
N ALA A 297 32.33 -3.63 -20.81
CA ALA A 297 33.35 -4.29 -21.62
C ALA A 297 34.65 -3.50 -21.59
N ILE A 298 35.77 -4.21 -21.48
CA ILE A 298 37.13 -3.68 -21.65
C ILE A 298 37.57 -3.96 -23.07
N VAL A 299 37.95 -2.91 -23.79
CA VAL A 299 38.40 -2.99 -25.17
C VAL A 299 39.84 -2.47 -25.22
N ASP A 300 40.73 -3.28 -25.72
CA ASP A 300 42.15 -2.97 -25.97
C ASP A 300 42.46 -3.19 -27.44
N ASP A 301 43.04 -2.18 -28.14
CA ASP A 301 43.29 -2.18 -29.57
C ASP A 301 42.13 -2.64 -30.45
N GLY A 302 40.90 -2.25 -30.08
CA GLY A 302 39.66 -2.61 -30.77
C GLY A 302 39.20 -4.05 -30.54
N LYS A 303 39.90 -4.84 -29.71
CA LYS A 303 39.48 -6.19 -29.30
C LYS A 303 38.88 -6.18 -27.90
N VAL A 304 37.77 -6.88 -27.72
CA VAL A 304 37.18 -7.07 -26.41
C VAL A 304 38.03 -8.05 -25.60
N VAL A 305 38.61 -7.55 -24.52
CA VAL A 305 39.47 -8.33 -23.60
C VAL A 305 38.61 -9.06 -22.55
N ALA A 306 37.63 -8.37 -22.03
CA ALA A 306 36.67 -8.91 -21.05
C ALA A 306 35.32 -8.22 -21.23
N THR A 307 34.25 -8.97 -20.97
CA THR A 307 32.88 -8.43 -21.03
C THR A 307 31.97 -9.11 -20.04
N ALA A 308 31.07 -8.34 -19.41
CA ALA A 308 30.03 -8.87 -18.57
C ALA A 308 28.69 -8.24 -18.95
N LYS A 309 27.74 -9.09 -19.24
CA LYS A 309 26.35 -8.69 -19.53
C LYS A 309 25.45 -9.07 -18.38
N GLN A 310 24.47 -8.23 -18.12
CA GLN A 310 23.40 -8.57 -17.19
C GLN A 310 22.47 -9.60 -17.84
N GLU A 311 22.25 -10.76 -17.20
CA GLU A 311 21.22 -11.68 -17.65
C GLU A 311 19.85 -11.00 -17.52
N PRO A 312 18.98 -11.07 -18.55
CA PRO A 312 17.67 -10.43 -18.50
C PRO A 312 16.85 -11.05 -17.38
N LEU A 313 16.53 -10.27 -16.34
CA LEU A 313 15.67 -10.67 -15.21
C LEU A 313 14.21 -10.95 -15.64
N LEU A 314 13.80 -10.52 -16.83
CA LEU A 314 12.48 -10.79 -17.43
C LEU A 314 12.61 -10.78 -18.96
N ALA A 315 12.17 -11.86 -19.60
CA ALA A 315 12.09 -12.00 -21.03
C ALA A 315 10.99 -11.10 -21.63
N SER A 316 11.28 -9.82 -21.82
CA SER A 316 10.51 -8.99 -22.76
C SER A 316 11.30 -8.89 -24.04
N GLY A 317 10.84 -9.61 -25.07
CA GLY A 317 11.52 -9.79 -26.36
C GLY A 317 11.49 -8.59 -27.29
N VAL A 318 11.94 -7.43 -26.81
CA VAL A 318 12.19 -6.26 -27.66
C VAL A 318 13.69 -5.98 -27.55
N ALA A 319 14.39 -6.01 -28.70
CA ALA A 319 15.78 -5.62 -28.80
C ALA A 319 15.92 -4.16 -28.33
N SER A 320 16.46 -3.96 -27.11
CA SER A 320 16.72 -2.64 -26.56
C SER A 320 17.91 -2.03 -27.28
N SER A 321 17.80 -0.80 -27.73
CA SER A 321 18.94 0.04 -28.04
C SER A 321 19.60 0.42 -26.74
N ASP A 322 20.59 -0.33 -26.28
CA ASP A 322 21.43 0.07 -25.15
C ASP A 322 22.16 1.36 -25.51
N TRP A 323 22.26 2.28 -24.52
CA TRP A 323 23.02 3.50 -24.75
C TRP A 323 24.45 3.27 -24.31
N ASP A 324 25.36 3.27 -25.30
CA ASP A 324 26.75 3.05 -25.06
C ASP A 324 27.49 4.37 -24.92
N TYR A 325 28.34 4.48 -23.91
CA TYR A 325 29.32 5.52 -23.79
C TYR A 325 30.72 4.91 -23.51
N ARG A 326 31.78 5.58 -24.00
CA ARG A 326 33.13 5.10 -23.94
C ARG A 326 33.97 5.95 -23.01
N MET A 327 34.70 5.32 -22.10
CA MET A 327 35.59 5.98 -21.17
C MET A 327 37.03 5.48 -21.42
N PRO A 328 37.98 6.39 -21.67
CA PRO A 328 39.39 5.99 -21.83
C PRO A 328 39.94 5.51 -20.48
N VAL A 329 40.72 4.44 -20.51
CA VAL A 329 41.44 3.97 -19.31
C VAL A 329 42.69 4.82 -19.10
N ASN A 330 43.45 5.13 -20.20
CA ASN A 330 44.65 6.00 -20.14
C ASN A 330 44.51 7.20 -21.06
N ALA A 331 44.90 8.39 -20.58
CA ALA A 331 44.84 9.64 -21.33
C ALA A 331 46.16 9.92 -22.16
N GLY A 332 47.02 8.92 -22.38
CA GLY A 332 48.28 9.08 -23.11
C GLY A 332 48.13 8.96 -24.63
N PRO A 333 48.90 9.71 -25.43
CA PRO A 333 48.89 9.58 -26.89
C PRO A 333 49.42 8.21 -27.31
N GLY A 334 48.56 7.37 -27.91
CA GLY A 334 48.90 6.06 -28.46
C GLY A 334 48.34 4.85 -27.74
N GLN A 335 47.56 5.02 -26.66
CA GLN A 335 46.92 3.91 -25.98
C GLN A 335 45.39 3.87 -26.30
N SER A 336 44.93 2.71 -26.79
CA SER A 336 43.57 2.49 -27.30
C SER A 336 42.67 1.74 -26.29
N GLU A 337 43.04 1.80 -25.02
CA GLU A 337 42.29 1.11 -23.95
C GLU A 337 41.03 1.90 -23.56
N ILE A 338 39.87 1.26 -23.70
CA ILE A 338 38.57 1.90 -23.50
C ILE A 338 37.67 0.96 -22.67
N VAL A 339 37.02 1.50 -21.66
CA VAL A 339 35.87 0.84 -21.01
C VAL A 339 34.59 1.28 -21.72
N VAL A 340 33.89 0.34 -22.29
CA VAL A 340 32.57 0.55 -22.90
C VAL A 340 31.53 0.24 -21.86
N VAL A 341 30.66 1.21 -21.59
CA VAL A 341 29.57 1.15 -20.61
C VAL A 341 28.24 1.23 -21.36
N SER A 342 27.44 0.20 -21.24
CA SER A 342 26.07 0.18 -21.81
C SER A 342 25.03 0.30 -20.70
N LEU A 343 24.11 1.27 -20.84
CA LEU A 343 23.01 1.44 -19.92
C LEU A 343 21.86 0.48 -20.25
N ALA A 344 21.23 -0.07 -19.22
CA ALA A 344 20.06 -0.92 -19.32
C ALA A 344 18.79 -0.08 -19.61
N ALA A 345 18.59 0.27 -20.89
CA ALA A 345 17.46 1.12 -21.31
C ALA A 345 16.12 0.56 -20.84
N ASN A 346 15.88 -0.75 -20.97
CA ASN A 346 14.65 -1.40 -20.51
C ASN A 346 14.44 -1.24 -19.00
N TYR A 347 15.50 -1.39 -18.18
CA TYR A 347 15.39 -1.21 -16.73
C TYR A 347 15.05 0.23 -16.37
N ILE A 348 15.66 1.19 -17.07
CA ILE A 348 15.39 2.63 -16.87
C ILE A 348 13.95 2.94 -17.27
N GLU A 349 13.47 2.44 -18.40
CA GLU A 349 12.09 2.61 -18.86
C GLU A 349 11.08 1.96 -17.89
N ASP A 350 11.36 0.75 -17.39
CA ASP A 350 10.52 0.07 -16.40
C ASP A 350 10.43 0.87 -15.08
N LYS A 351 11.53 1.44 -14.63
CA LYS A 351 11.56 2.31 -13.45
C LYS A 351 10.80 3.60 -13.66
N VAL A 352 10.97 4.23 -14.81
CA VAL A 352 10.23 5.43 -15.19
C VAL A 352 8.73 5.12 -15.27
N MET A 353 8.36 3.99 -15.86
CA MET A 353 6.96 3.55 -15.92
C MET A 353 6.39 3.29 -14.51
N ALA A 354 7.15 2.69 -13.62
CA ALA A 354 6.75 2.49 -12.23
C ALA A 354 6.51 3.83 -11.50
N ILE A 355 7.39 4.81 -11.71
CA ILE A 355 7.25 6.18 -11.18
C ILE A 355 6.01 6.85 -11.77
N ALA A 356 5.75 6.67 -13.07
CA ALA A 356 4.55 7.19 -13.74
C ALA A 356 3.26 6.63 -13.14
N PHE A 357 3.23 5.32 -12.89
CA PHE A 357 2.09 4.67 -12.25
C PHE A 357 1.90 5.12 -10.80
N ASP A 358 2.97 5.37 -10.05
CA ASP A 358 2.88 5.95 -8.71
C ASP A 358 2.28 7.37 -8.77
N GLY A 359 2.76 8.22 -9.68
CA GLY A 359 2.26 9.57 -9.87
C GLY A 359 0.78 9.60 -10.29
N LEU A 360 0.38 8.73 -11.23
CA LEU A 360 -1.02 8.58 -11.65
C LEU A 360 -1.91 8.12 -10.48
N THR A 361 -1.44 7.11 -9.74
CA THR A 361 -2.15 6.59 -8.56
C THR A 361 -2.37 7.70 -7.52
N MET A 362 -1.33 8.50 -7.25
CA MET A 362 -1.41 9.63 -6.33
C MET A 362 -2.38 10.70 -6.80
N THR A 363 -2.37 11.03 -8.07
CA THR A 363 -3.31 12.00 -8.65
C THR A 363 -4.75 11.53 -8.51
N LEU A 364 -5.04 10.26 -8.83
CA LEU A 364 -6.36 9.66 -8.66
C LEU A 364 -6.82 9.66 -7.19
N VAL A 365 -5.96 9.22 -6.27
CA VAL A 365 -6.25 9.23 -4.83
C VAL A 365 -6.52 10.64 -4.33
N SER A 366 -5.71 11.62 -4.75
CA SER A 366 -5.89 13.03 -4.40
C SER A 366 -7.23 13.58 -4.89
N CYS A 367 -7.64 13.25 -6.12
CA CYS A 367 -8.94 13.66 -6.66
C CYS A 367 -10.11 13.08 -5.87
N PHE A 368 -10.07 11.78 -5.52
CA PHE A 368 -11.10 11.16 -4.68
C PHE A 368 -11.15 11.77 -3.29
N PHE A 369 -9.99 12.01 -2.69
CA PHE A 369 -9.87 12.65 -1.38
C PHE A 369 -10.49 14.07 -1.39
N ALA A 370 -10.24 14.83 -2.45
CA ALA A 370 -10.82 16.16 -2.65
C ALA A 370 -12.34 16.12 -2.73
N VAL A 371 -12.91 15.13 -3.43
CA VAL A 371 -14.37 14.96 -3.50
C VAL A 371 -14.97 14.76 -2.12
N GLU A 372 -14.37 13.88 -1.31
CA GLU A 372 -14.91 13.57 0.02
C GLU A 372 -14.75 14.77 0.99
N ILE A 373 -13.63 15.48 0.93
CA ILE A 373 -13.44 16.72 1.72
C ILE A 373 -14.42 17.80 1.25
N LEU A 374 -14.61 17.96 -0.04
CA LEU A 374 -15.56 18.93 -0.59
C LEU A 374 -17.00 18.63 -0.17
N LEU A 375 -17.39 17.35 -0.18
CA LEU A 375 -18.68 16.92 0.34
C LEU A 375 -18.83 17.24 1.84
N LEU A 376 -17.78 17.01 2.62
CA LEU A 376 -17.74 17.37 4.04
C LEU A 376 -17.92 18.87 4.24
N LEU A 377 -17.19 19.69 3.50
CA LEU A 377 -17.30 21.16 3.57
C LEU A 377 -18.69 21.67 3.19
N LEU A 378 -19.27 21.11 2.12
CA LEU A 378 -20.65 21.43 1.72
C LEU A 378 -21.68 21.11 2.81
N MET A 379 -21.45 20.05 3.56
CA MET A 379 -22.33 19.66 4.67
C MET A 379 -22.17 20.58 5.87
N VAL A 380 -20.93 20.95 6.23
CA VAL A 380 -20.65 21.92 7.31
C VAL A 380 -21.35 23.25 7.03
N GLN A 381 -21.26 23.73 5.79
CA GLN A 381 -21.91 24.98 5.39
C GLN A 381 -23.45 24.87 5.36
N ALA A 382 -23.99 23.78 4.84
CA ALA A 382 -25.44 23.57 4.82
C ALA A 382 -26.02 23.57 6.25
N ARG A 383 -25.27 23.06 7.22
CA ARG A 383 -25.66 23.08 8.62
C ARG A 383 -25.64 24.48 9.24
N ARG A 384 -24.66 25.33 8.86
CA ARG A 384 -24.57 26.71 9.34
C ARG A 384 -25.64 27.63 8.75
N ALA A 385 -26.16 27.30 7.57
CA ALA A 385 -27.12 28.11 6.81
C ALA A 385 -28.60 27.69 7.04
N GLY A 386 -28.84 26.52 7.65
CA GLY A 386 -30.22 25.98 7.86
C GLY A 386 -30.94 26.66 9.01
N PRO A 387 -32.28 26.83 8.93
CA PRO A 387 -33.09 27.37 10.05
C PRO A 387 -33.03 26.38 11.22
N PRO A 388 -33.12 26.88 12.47
CA PRO A 388 -33.27 26.06 13.63
C PRO A 388 -34.63 25.30 13.57
N GLY A 389 -34.57 23.97 13.40
CA GLY A 389 -35.78 23.13 13.25
C GLY A 389 -35.86 22.29 11.97
N ALA A 390 -34.85 22.38 11.08
CA ALA A 390 -34.76 21.52 9.89
C ALA A 390 -34.69 20.02 10.27
N ASP A 391 -35.31 19.18 9.45
CA ASP A 391 -35.40 17.72 9.62
C ASP A 391 -34.03 17.07 9.99
N HIS A 392 -33.91 16.71 11.27
CA HIS A 392 -32.69 16.19 11.86
C HIS A 392 -32.27 14.84 11.26
N SER A 393 -33.23 14.04 10.79
CA SER A 393 -32.98 12.74 10.16
C SER A 393 -32.22 12.87 8.84
N ALA A 394 -32.66 13.75 7.93
CA ALA A 394 -32.01 14.00 6.65
C ALA A 394 -30.57 14.54 6.80
N THR A 395 -30.30 15.25 7.91
CA THR A 395 -28.98 15.79 8.21
C THR A 395 -28.01 14.67 8.64
N ASN A 396 -28.47 13.72 9.45
CA ASN A 396 -27.63 12.60 9.91
C ASN A 396 -27.22 11.69 8.75
N ILE A 397 -28.13 11.34 7.84
CA ILE A 397 -27.85 10.52 6.65
C ILE A 397 -26.79 11.17 5.77
N ARG A 398 -26.83 12.49 5.61
CA ARG A 398 -25.84 13.22 4.80
C ARG A 398 -24.45 13.23 5.43
N VAL A 399 -24.35 13.32 6.76
CA VAL A 399 -23.08 13.37 7.50
C VAL A 399 -22.39 12.00 7.56
N ILE A 400 -23.15 10.91 7.44
CA ILE A 400 -22.62 9.56 7.61
C ILE A 400 -21.54 9.19 6.58
N ARG A 401 -21.67 9.64 5.32
CA ARG A 401 -20.73 9.32 4.26
C ARG A 401 -19.31 9.84 4.53
N PRO A 402 -19.07 11.14 4.79
CA PRO A 402 -17.72 11.63 5.06
C PRO A 402 -17.16 11.15 6.39
N LEU A 403 -18.02 10.92 7.39
CA LEU A 403 -17.62 10.32 8.66
C LEU A 403 -17.14 8.88 8.47
N ALA A 404 -17.89 8.09 7.71
CA ALA A 404 -17.51 6.73 7.32
C ALA A 404 -16.20 6.74 6.50
N PHE A 405 -16.08 7.67 5.55
CA PHE A 405 -14.85 7.81 4.76
C PHE A 405 -13.62 8.04 5.65
N LEU A 406 -13.65 9.00 6.56
CA LEU A 406 -12.53 9.29 7.45
C LEU A 406 -12.16 8.10 8.35
N PHE A 407 -13.16 7.43 8.92
CA PHE A 407 -12.92 6.26 9.76
C PHE A 407 -12.37 5.08 8.95
N TYR A 408 -12.99 4.73 7.83
CA TYR A 408 -12.52 3.61 7.02
C TYR A 408 -11.20 3.93 6.32
N LEU A 409 -10.91 5.20 6.01
CA LEU A 409 -9.60 5.62 5.54
C LEU A 409 -8.52 5.29 6.57
N SER A 410 -8.76 5.62 7.85
CA SER A 410 -7.82 5.30 8.93
C SER A 410 -7.55 3.79 9.05
N TYR A 411 -8.53 2.96 8.73
CA TYR A 411 -8.41 1.50 8.68
C TYR A 411 -7.62 1.03 7.45
N PHE A 412 -8.05 1.45 6.24
CA PHE A 412 -7.50 0.93 4.98
C PHE A 412 -6.07 1.37 4.70
N ILE A 413 -5.59 2.50 5.24
CA ILE A 413 -4.18 2.90 5.06
C ILE A 413 -3.19 1.96 5.75
N THR A 414 -3.63 1.18 6.74
CA THR A 414 -2.76 0.27 7.50
C THR A 414 -2.85 -1.19 7.10
N ILE A 415 -3.94 -1.60 6.45
CA ILE A 415 -4.34 -3.00 6.34
C ILE A 415 -3.31 -3.89 5.63
N ILE A 416 -2.68 -3.38 4.56
CA ILE A 416 -1.65 -4.10 3.79
C ILE A 416 -0.28 -4.05 4.46
N LEU A 417 -0.09 -3.17 5.44
CA LEU A 417 1.19 -2.95 6.10
C LEU A 417 1.37 -3.80 7.35
N ILE A 418 0.28 -4.39 7.85
CA ILE A 418 0.31 -5.19 9.10
C ILE A 418 1.30 -6.34 9.02
N PRO A 419 1.25 -7.25 8.00
CA PRO A 419 2.20 -8.35 7.92
C PRO A 419 3.62 -7.87 7.65
N LEU A 420 3.80 -6.75 6.93
CA LEU A 420 5.10 -6.17 6.61
C LEU A 420 5.77 -5.55 7.85
N ARG A 421 5.00 -4.82 8.68
CA ARG A 421 5.52 -4.30 9.96
C ARG A 421 5.85 -5.45 10.90
N MET A 422 4.98 -6.46 10.97
CA MET A 422 5.24 -7.64 11.77
C MET A 422 6.54 -8.33 11.35
N ASN A 423 6.80 -8.45 10.03
CA ASN A 423 8.03 -9.04 9.51
C ASN A 423 9.32 -8.30 9.94
N GLN A 424 9.23 -6.99 10.25
CA GLN A 424 10.38 -6.23 10.76
C GLN A 424 10.73 -6.51 12.22
N ILE A 425 9.72 -6.88 13.04
CA ILE A 425 9.84 -7.02 14.49
C ILE A 425 9.65 -8.46 14.98
N ALA A 426 9.24 -9.37 14.09
CA ALA A 426 9.04 -10.78 14.43
C ALA A 426 10.37 -11.50 14.62
N TYR A 427 10.38 -12.41 15.56
CA TYR A 427 11.48 -13.36 15.78
C TYR A 427 10.94 -14.79 15.78
N PRO A 428 11.76 -15.79 15.41
CA PRO A 428 11.35 -17.18 15.42
C PRO A 428 10.94 -17.65 16.81
N VAL A 429 9.80 -18.30 16.90
CA VAL A 429 9.29 -18.95 18.12
C VAL A 429 9.35 -20.45 17.90
N ALA A 430 9.91 -21.19 18.86
CA ALA A 430 10.07 -22.63 18.75
C ALA A 430 8.72 -23.33 18.44
N GLY A 431 8.73 -24.16 17.39
CA GLY A 431 7.56 -24.95 16.98
C GLY A 431 6.53 -24.22 16.09
N LEU A 432 6.72 -22.92 15.77
CA LEU A 432 5.83 -22.18 14.90
C LEU A 432 6.55 -21.65 13.66
N PRO A 433 6.00 -21.80 12.44
CA PRO A 433 6.53 -21.14 11.25
C PRO A 433 6.49 -19.63 11.41
N LEU A 434 7.52 -18.91 10.95
CA LEU A 434 7.56 -17.45 10.99
C LEU A 434 6.37 -16.84 10.23
N GLU A 435 6.02 -17.42 9.11
CA GLU A 435 4.93 -17.00 8.26
C GLU A 435 3.58 -17.05 8.99
N LEU A 436 3.36 -18.04 9.86
CA LEU A 436 2.16 -18.08 10.68
C LEU A 436 2.14 -16.92 11.69
N ILE A 437 3.28 -16.60 12.28
CA ILE A 437 3.42 -15.50 13.25
C ILE A 437 3.09 -14.16 12.57
N LEU A 438 3.50 -13.97 11.31
CA LEU A 438 3.19 -12.76 10.54
C LEU A 438 1.68 -12.51 10.34
N GLY A 439 0.87 -13.58 10.37
CA GLY A 439 -0.59 -13.51 10.24
C GLY A 439 -1.33 -13.20 11.55
N LEU A 440 -0.70 -13.42 12.72
CA LEU A 440 -1.36 -13.28 14.02
C LEU A 440 -1.95 -11.88 14.29
N PRO A 441 -1.31 -10.76 13.95
CA PRO A 441 -1.88 -9.43 14.20
C PRO A 441 -3.19 -9.20 13.45
N ILE A 442 -3.28 -9.65 12.19
CA ILE A 442 -4.50 -9.54 11.38
C ILE A 442 -5.60 -10.40 11.99
N SER A 443 -5.28 -11.62 12.37
CA SER A 443 -6.22 -12.57 12.97
C SER A 443 -6.72 -12.07 14.34
N ALA A 444 -5.84 -11.49 15.17
CA ALA A 444 -6.18 -10.87 16.45
C ALA A 444 -7.16 -9.70 16.25
N GLU A 445 -6.93 -8.87 15.24
CA GLU A 445 -7.80 -7.75 14.92
C GLU A 445 -9.22 -8.21 14.52
N PHE A 446 -9.33 -9.22 13.67
CA PHE A 446 -10.64 -9.71 13.22
C PHE A 446 -11.42 -10.42 14.34
N ILE A 447 -10.77 -11.25 15.18
CA ILE A 447 -11.46 -11.92 16.28
C ILE A 447 -11.94 -10.90 17.32
N THR A 448 -11.10 -9.94 17.71
CA THR A 448 -11.48 -8.92 18.69
C THR A 448 -12.55 -7.97 18.13
N SER A 449 -12.52 -7.66 16.84
CA SER A 449 -13.58 -6.91 16.15
C SER A 449 -14.91 -7.67 16.16
N ALA A 450 -14.90 -8.99 15.94
CA ALA A 450 -16.13 -9.80 16.02
C ALA A 450 -16.70 -9.83 17.44
N LEU A 451 -15.85 -10.04 18.46
CA LEU A 451 -16.24 -10.05 19.87
C LEU A 451 -16.77 -8.68 20.31
N ALA A 452 -16.09 -7.59 19.90
CA ALA A 452 -16.51 -6.22 20.22
C ALA A 452 -17.84 -5.84 19.56
N ALA A 453 -18.07 -6.28 18.32
CA ALA A 453 -19.36 -6.07 17.65
C ALA A 453 -20.50 -6.84 18.35
N PHE A 454 -20.23 -8.05 18.81
CA PHE A 454 -21.20 -8.85 19.58
C PHE A 454 -21.54 -8.18 20.92
N ALA A 455 -20.51 -7.89 21.74
CA ALA A 455 -20.69 -7.22 23.04
C ALA A 455 -21.26 -5.81 22.89
N GLY A 456 -20.91 -5.10 21.83
CA GLY A 456 -21.39 -3.75 21.50
C GLY A 456 -22.89 -3.69 21.31
N GLY A 457 -23.53 -4.77 20.82
CA GLY A 457 -24.98 -4.87 20.72
C GLY A 457 -25.68 -4.61 22.05
N PHE A 458 -25.23 -5.24 23.14
CA PHE A 458 -25.78 -5.05 24.48
C PHE A 458 -25.54 -3.62 25.02
N ILE A 459 -24.41 -3.01 24.64
CA ILE A 459 -24.07 -1.63 25.05
C ILE A 459 -24.98 -0.63 24.32
N ILE A 460 -25.23 -0.83 23.03
CA ILE A 460 -26.10 0.02 22.22
C ILE A 460 -27.52 0.04 22.80
N ASP A 461 -28.04 -1.12 23.15
CA ASP A 461 -29.39 -1.26 23.70
C ASP A 461 -29.58 -0.49 25.04
N ARG A 462 -28.50 -0.33 25.81
CA ARG A 462 -28.54 0.39 27.11
C ARG A 462 -28.09 1.85 27.03
N LYS A 463 -27.06 2.16 26.22
CA LYS A 463 -26.38 3.47 26.25
C LYS A 463 -26.43 4.24 24.92
N GLY A 464 -27.07 3.65 23.90
CA GLY A 464 -27.16 4.21 22.54
C GLY A 464 -25.88 4.05 21.71
N TRP A 465 -26.07 4.12 20.40
CA TRP A 465 -24.99 3.87 19.42
C TRP A 465 -23.88 4.94 19.40
N LYS A 466 -24.19 6.20 19.73
CA LYS A 466 -23.19 7.29 19.74
C LYS A 466 -22.07 7.08 20.75
N ARG A 467 -22.41 6.67 21.99
CA ARG A 467 -21.38 6.44 23.02
C ARG A 467 -20.44 5.33 22.62
N LEU A 468 -21.00 4.24 22.07
CA LEU A 468 -20.18 3.12 21.57
C LEU A 468 -19.28 3.55 20.41
N MET A 469 -19.77 4.42 19.51
CA MET A 469 -18.98 4.96 18.41
C MET A 469 -17.78 5.76 18.90
N TYR A 470 -17.94 6.66 19.89
CA TYR A 470 -16.82 7.45 20.42
C TYR A 470 -15.80 6.57 21.15
N VAL A 471 -16.26 5.61 21.94
CA VAL A 471 -15.39 4.61 22.60
C VAL A 471 -14.62 3.82 21.54
N GLY A 472 -15.31 3.42 20.46
CA GLY A 472 -14.70 2.71 19.35
C GLY A 472 -13.65 3.54 18.61
N LEU A 473 -13.92 4.80 18.29
CA LEU A 473 -12.98 5.72 17.64
C LEU A 473 -11.75 5.97 18.52
N ALA A 474 -11.94 6.18 19.81
CA ALA A 474 -10.84 6.34 20.76
C ALA A 474 -10.01 5.06 20.89
N GLY A 475 -10.66 3.89 20.99
CA GLY A 475 -9.98 2.59 21.04
C GLY A 475 -9.20 2.29 19.77
N PHE A 476 -9.77 2.58 18.59
CA PHE A 476 -9.07 2.43 17.31
C PHE A 476 -7.84 3.35 17.22
N SER A 477 -7.99 4.62 17.64
CA SER A 477 -6.88 5.57 17.67
C SER A 477 -5.78 5.11 18.64
N ALA A 478 -6.14 4.69 19.86
CA ALA A 478 -5.19 4.19 20.84
C ALA A 478 -4.44 2.95 20.32
N GLY A 479 -5.16 1.97 19.74
CA GLY A 479 -4.55 0.78 19.13
C GLY A 479 -3.62 1.10 17.96
N SER A 480 -3.98 2.08 17.12
CA SER A 480 -3.14 2.53 16.01
C SER A 480 -1.87 3.24 16.52
N LEU A 481 -1.97 4.12 17.52
CA LEU A 481 -0.83 4.79 18.14
C LEU A 481 0.08 3.80 18.88
N LEU A 482 -0.50 2.80 19.58
CA LEU A 482 0.28 1.71 20.16
C LEU A 482 0.98 0.88 19.09
N SER A 483 0.36 0.66 17.92
CA SER A 483 0.99 -0.03 16.78
C SER A 483 2.18 0.75 16.22
N TRP A 484 2.12 2.09 16.24
CA TRP A 484 3.24 2.96 15.88
C TRP A 484 4.41 2.80 16.85
N LEU A 485 4.14 2.77 18.16
CA LEU A 485 5.16 2.66 19.22
C LEU A 485 5.65 1.22 19.45
N ALA A 486 5.03 0.22 18.81
CA ALA A 486 5.33 -1.17 19.05
C ALA A 486 6.67 -1.58 18.43
N ASP A 487 7.67 -1.86 19.28
CA ASP A 487 8.97 -2.39 18.89
C ASP A 487 9.10 -3.91 19.19
N SER A 488 8.07 -4.51 19.77
CA SER A 488 8.01 -5.95 20.04
C SER A 488 6.81 -6.61 19.38
N MET A 489 6.98 -7.86 18.98
CA MET A 489 5.97 -8.70 18.36
C MET A 489 4.67 -8.77 19.19
N LEU A 490 4.79 -9.04 20.51
CA LEU A 490 3.64 -9.19 21.39
C LEU A 490 2.87 -7.86 21.56
N LEU A 491 3.61 -6.76 21.72
CA LEU A 491 2.98 -5.43 21.84
C LEU A 491 2.23 -5.07 20.55
N PHE A 492 2.79 -5.40 19.38
CA PHE A 492 2.13 -5.13 18.10
C PHE A 492 0.84 -5.97 17.94
N ILE A 493 0.86 -7.27 18.29
CA ILE A 493 -0.34 -8.13 18.28
C ILE A 493 -1.41 -7.57 19.24
N ALA A 494 -1.02 -7.18 20.47
CA ALA A 494 -1.93 -6.59 21.45
C ALA A 494 -2.51 -5.25 20.95
N ALA A 495 -1.68 -4.40 20.35
CA ALA A 495 -2.11 -3.13 19.75
C ALA A 495 -3.15 -3.35 18.63
N ARG A 496 -2.93 -4.36 17.76
CA ARG A 496 -3.91 -4.72 16.71
C ARG A 496 -5.20 -5.30 17.30
N ALA A 497 -5.12 -6.05 18.40
CA ALA A 497 -6.31 -6.50 19.11
C ALA A 497 -7.14 -5.32 19.65
N VAL A 498 -6.50 -4.30 20.24
CA VAL A 498 -7.18 -3.06 20.68
C VAL A 498 -7.80 -2.31 19.48
N THR A 499 -7.07 -2.22 18.37
CA THR A 499 -7.59 -1.63 17.11
C THR A 499 -8.83 -2.38 16.64
N GLY A 500 -8.83 -3.71 16.71
CA GLY A 500 -9.96 -4.55 16.34
C GLY A 500 -11.19 -4.31 17.20
N VAL A 501 -11.02 -4.16 18.52
CA VAL A 501 -12.12 -3.77 19.41
C VAL A 501 -12.71 -2.43 18.98
N GLY A 502 -11.87 -1.42 18.74
CA GLY A 502 -12.30 -0.11 18.26
C GLY A 502 -13.06 -0.19 16.95
N TYR A 503 -12.52 -0.92 15.97
CA TYR A 503 -13.15 -1.14 14.67
C TYR A 503 -14.53 -1.79 14.79
N GLY A 504 -14.66 -2.85 15.59
CA GLY A 504 -15.94 -3.56 15.80
C GLY A 504 -17.01 -2.66 16.40
N CYS A 505 -16.65 -1.83 17.39
CA CYS A 505 -17.53 -0.87 18.02
C CYS A 505 -18.03 0.20 17.01
N VAL A 506 -17.14 0.79 16.22
CA VAL A 506 -17.50 1.83 15.23
C VAL A 506 -18.36 1.22 14.13
N TRP A 507 -17.92 0.07 13.58
CA TRP A 507 -18.63 -0.63 12.50
C TRP A 507 -20.11 -0.94 12.90
N LEU A 508 -20.32 -1.46 14.09
CA LEU A 508 -21.65 -1.74 14.60
C LEU A 508 -22.45 -0.44 14.80
N SER A 509 -21.82 0.59 15.39
CA SER A 509 -22.48 1.87 15.68
C SER A 509 -22.97 2.57 14.43
N LEU A 510 -22.15 2.61 13.36
CA LEU A 510 -22.52 3.23 12.08
C LEU A 510 -23.72 2.49 11.43
N ARG A 511 -23.72 1.18 11.45
CA ARG A 511 -24.83 0.36 10.91
C ARG A 511 -26.11 0.54 11.71
N ARG A 512 -26.00 0.60 13.04
CA ARG A 512 -27.16 0.84 13.91
C ARG A 512 -27.74 2.24 13.74
N ALA A 513 -26.88 3.24 13.52
CA ALA A 513 -27.32 4.59 13.21
C ALA A 513 -28.24 4.63 11.97
N MET A 514 -27.88 3.88 10.92
CA MET A 514 -28.67 3.82 9.69
C MET A 514 -29.92 2.95 9.82
N ALA A 515 -29.85 1.87 10.60
CA ALA A 515 -31.01 1.03 10.87
C ALA A 515 -32.07 1.69 11.80
N ALA A 516 -31.67 2.75 12.50
CA ALA A 516 -32.55 3.50 13.41
C ALA A 516 -33.37 4.60 12.71
N GLU A 517 -33.19 4.82 11.40
CA GLU A 517 -33.98 5.80 10.63
C GLU A 517 -35.45 5.35 10.49
N GLU A 518 -36.38 6.31 10.42
CA GLU A 518 -37.80 6.07 10.54
C GLU A 518 -38.42 5.33 9.35
N THR A 519 -37.95 5.62 8.13
CA THR A 519 -38.51 5.02 6.92
C THR A 519 -37.52 4.07 6.24
N GLN A 520 -38.06 3.05 5.54
CA GLN A 520 -37.24 2.13 4.76
C GLN A 520 -36.43 2.84 3.70
N GLU A 521 -36.93 3.91 3.11
CA GLU A 521 -36.25 4.72 2.11
C GLU A 521 -35.02 5.44 2.75
N GLN A 522 -35.21 6.05 3.92
CA GLN A 522 -34.13 6.70 4.66
C GLN A 522 -33.06 5.70 5.10
N GLN A 523 -33.47 4.51 5.59
CA GLN A 523 -32.53 3.42 5.89
C GLN A 523 -31.71 3.01 4.66
N ALA A 524 -32.36 2.80 3.52
CA ALA A 524 -31.69 2.44 2.26
C ALA A 524 -30.70 3.53 1.80
N MET A 525 -31.08 4.80 1.87
CA MET A 525 -30.22 5.93 1.57
C MET A 525 -29.03 6.02 2.53
N GLY A 526 -29.27 5.81 3.83
CA GLY A 526 -28.24 5.81 4.87
C GLY A 526 -27.20 4.71 4.66
N PHE A 527 -27.64 3.47 4.41
CA PHE A 527 -26.73 2.37 4.09
C PHE A 527 -25.98 2.60 2.77
N SER A 528 -26.61 3.20 1.76
CA SER A 528 -25.95 3.57 0.51
C SER A 528 -24.86 4.62 0.76
N ALA A 529 -25.12 5.64 1.56
CA ALA A 529 -24.16 6.67 1.93
C ALA A 529 -22.98 6.09 2.75
N LEU A 530 -23.27 5.21 3.72
CA LEU A 530 -22.28 4.50 4.52
C LEU A 530 -21.33 3.67 3.64
N ASN A 531 -21.90 2.87 2.74
CA ASN A 531 -21.11 2.02 1.84
C ASN A 531 -20.32 2.85 0.83
N ALA A 532 -20.84 3.96 0.32
CA ALA A 532 -20.11 4.88 -0.55
C ALA A 532 -18.87 5.44 0.14
N GLY A 533 -18.98 5.85 1.41
CA GLY A 533 -17.84 6.29 2.21
C GLY A 533 -16.82 5.17 2.45
N LEU A 534 -17.28 3.96 2.76
CA LEU A 534 -16.43 2.78 2.95
C LEU A 534 -15.63 2.43 1.68
N TYR A 535 -16.30 2.38 0.53
CA TYR A 535 -15.63 2.01 -0.72
C TYR A 535 -14.69 3.09 -1.24
N ALA A 536 -15.04 4.37 -1.08
CA ALA A 536 -14.13 5.47 -1.38
C ALA A 536 -12.86 5.40 -0.51
N ALA A 537 -13.02 5.11 0.77
CA ALA A 537 -11.91 4.94 1.71
C ALA A 537 -11.04 3.70 1.37
N ASN A 538 -11.64 2.61 0.94
CA ASN A 538 -10.91 1.42 0.49
C ASN A 538 -10.08 1.72 -0.75
N LEU A 539 -10.69 2.34 -1.76
CA LEU A 539 -10.03 2.71 -3.00
C LEU A 539 -8.80 3.59 -2.77
N CYS A 540 -8.95 4.62 -1.91
CA CYS A 540 -7.88 5.57 -1.61
C CYS A 540 -6.88 5.03 -0.58
N GLY A 541 -7.39 4.40 0.49
CA GLY A 541 -6.62 4.11 1.69
C GLY A 541 -5.49 3.12 1.46
N CYS A 542 -5.75 2.00 0.79
CA CYS A 542 -4.73 0.98 0.54
C CYS A 542 -3.59 1.51 -0.34
N ALA A 543 -3.92 2.23 -1.42
CA ALA A 543 -2.91 2.80 -2.30
C ALA A 543 -2.12 3.94 -1.61
N PHE A 544 -2.82 4.84 -0.93
CA PHE A 544 -2.21 5.94 -0.19
C PHE A 544 -1.31 5.41 0.94
N GLY A 545 -1.80 4.42 1.70
CA GLY A 545 -1.04 3.79 2.78
C GLY A 545 0.23 3.10 2.29
N ALA A 546 0.16 2.37 1.15
CA ALA A 546 1.33 1.75 0.55
C ALA A 546 2.39 2.77 0.14
N ILE A 547 1.98 3.84 -0.55
CA ILE A 547 2.90 4.89 -1.01
C ILE A 547 3.49 5.66 0.17
N LEU A 548 2.69 5.97 1.21
CA LEU A 548 3.20 6.59 2.43
C LEU A 548 4.21 5.70 3.15
N ALA A 549 3.93 4.39 3.23
CA ALA A 549 4.81 3.43 3.88
C ALA A 549 6.17 3.31 3.18
N ASP A 550 6.18 3.34 1.85
CA ASP A 550 7.41 3.36 1.06
C ASP A 550 8.28 4.60 1.33
N ARG A 551 7.69 5.70 1.78
CA ARG A 551 8.36 7.02 1.94
C ARG A 551 8.64 7.40 3.38
N LEU A 552 7.70 7.09 4.29
CA LEU A 552 7.78 7.48 5.71
C LEU A 552 8.11 6.28 6.62
N GLY A 553 8.11 5.06 6.06
CA GLY A 553 8.20 3.82 6.81
C GLY A 553 6.84 3.36 7.37
N TYR A 554 6.76 2.07 7.70
CA TYR A 554 5.49 1.45 8.12
C TYR A 554 4.93 2.04 9.41
N ALA A 555 5.79 2.31 10.39
CA ALA A 555 5.38 2.82 11.70
C ALA A 555 4.63 4.16 11.59
N ALA A 556 5.13 5.11 10.80
CA ALA A 556 4.50 6.42 10.65
C ALA A 556 3.07 6.35 10.09
N VAL A 557 2.75 5.36 9.26
CA VAL A 557 1.40 5.20 8.71
C VAL A 557 0.40 4.78 9.79
N PHE A 558 0.81 3.98 10.78
CA PHE A 558 -0.04 3.66 11.94
C PHE A 558 -0.33 4.89 12.80
N MET A 559 0.64 5.79 12.96
CA MET A 559 0.41 7.08 13.63
C MET A 559 -0.65 7.91 12.89
N LEU A 560 -0.52 8.03 11.56
CA LEU A 560 -1.50 8.76 10.73
C LEU A 560 -2.90 8.14 10.81
N ALA A 561 -3.01 6.81 10.88
CA ALA A 561 -4.28 6.13 11.08
C ALA A 561 -4.95 6.55 12.41
N GLY A 562 -4.17 6.63 13.49
CA GLY A 562 -4.64 7.15 14.77
C GLY A 562 -5.16 8.58 14.66
N VAL A 563 -4.42 9.46 13.98
CA VAL A 563 -4.81 10.87 13.75
C VAL A 563 -6.10 10.97 12.93
N PHE A 564 -6.25 10.21 11.84
CA PHE A 564 -7.49 10.21 11.05
C PHE A 564 -8.70 9.70 11.84
N SER A 565 -8.52 8.73 12.74
CA SER A 565 -9.58 8.29 13.64
C SER A 565 -9.99 9.38 14.63
N LEU A 566 -9.04 10.17 15.16
CA LEU A 566 -9.34 11.32 16.01
C LEU A 566 -10.06 12.43 15.22
N LEU A 567 -9.67 12.67 13.98
CA LEU A 567 -10.38 13.61 13.10
C LEU A 567 -11.81 13.13 12.81
N ALA A 568 -12.03 11.83 12.64
CA ALA A 568 -13.36 11.26 12.52
C ALA A 568 -14.19 11.47 13.80
N ALA A 569 -13.57 11.32 14.99
CA ALA A 569 -14.24 11.58 16.27
C ALA A 569 -14.60 13.08 16.44
N ALA A 570 -13.68 13.98 16.07
CA ALA A 570 -13.94 15.42 16.06
C ALA A 570 -15.06 15.78 15.07
N GLY A 571 -15.02 15.23 13.85
CA GLY A 571 -16.06 15.40 12.84
C GLY A 571 -17.44 14.89 13.33
N ALA A 572 -17.46 13.73 13.96
CA ALA A 572 -18.68 13.18 14.57
C ALA A 572 -19.25 14.11 15.65
N ARG A 573 -18.37 14.66 16.51
CA ARG A 573 -18.79 15.60 17.57
C ARG A 573 -19.36 16.91 17.00
N LEU A 574 -18.77 17.41 15.93
CA LEU A 574 -19.18 18.67 15.31
C LEU A 574 -20.43 18.53 14.44
N LEU A 575 -20.61 17.38 13.78
CA LEU A 575 -21.58 17.21 12.71
C LEU A 575 -22.80 16.34 13.08
N LEU A 576 -22.71 15.45 14.07
CA LEU A 576 -23.85 14.66 14.52
C LEU A 576 -24.67 15.44 15.53
N ASP A 577 -26.01 15.35 15.39
CA ASP A 577 -26.94 15.98 16.32
C ASP A 577 -26.73 15.43 17.74
N PRO A 578 -26.67 16.27 18.79
CA PRO A 578 -26.64 15.81 20.20
C PRO A 578 -27.78 14.87 20.58
N ALA A 579 -28.97 15.09 20.05
CA ALA A 579 -30.19 14.30 20.34
C ALA A 579 -30.23 12.97 19.55
N ALA A 580 -29.48 12.82 18.47
CA ALA A 580 -29.47 11.59 17.69
C ALA A 580 -28.93 10.42 18.53
N GLY A 581 -29.67 9.36 18.63
CA GLY A 581 -29.30 8.14 19.41
C GLY A 581 -29.89 8.04 20.80
N GLN A 582 -30.67 9.02 21.27
CA GLN A 582 -31.41 8.93 22.54
C GLN A 582 -32.80 8.28 22.39
N LYS A 583 -33.42 8.35 21.22
CA LYS A 583 -34.68 7.66 20.94
C LYS A 583 -34.40 6.24 20.45
N MET A 584 -34.47 5.29 21.34
CA MET A 584 -34.67 3.89 20.97
C MET A 584 -36.15 3.66 20.69
N PRO A 585 -36.54 2.98 19.61
CA PRO A 585 -37.79 2.28 19.59
C PRO A 585 -37.71 1.15 20.64
N THR A 586 -38.23 1.39 21.81
CA THR A 586 -38.59 0.34 22.75
C THR A 586 -39.66 -0.52 22.11
N GLY A 587 -39.26 -1.56 21.40
CA GLY A 587 -40.31 -2.41 20.80
C GLY A 587 -39.82 -3.32 19.69
N SER A 588 -38.84 -4.13 19.96
CA SER A 588 -38.87 -5.48 19.43
C SER A 588 -38.64 -6.41 20.61
N ASN A 589 -39.73 -6.64 21.37
CA ASN A 589 -39.87 -7.86 22.11
C ASN A 589 -39.67 -9.01 21.12
N VAL A 590 -38.45 -9.51 21.06
CA VAL A 590 -38.19 -10.84 20.51
C VAL A 590 -38.71 -11.84 21.52
N THR A 591 -40.04 -11.78 21.76
CA THR A 591 -40.86 -12.83 22.39
C THR A 591 -41.50 -13.64 21.28
N GLY A 592 -40.67 -14.23 20.45
CA GLY A 592 -41.03 -15.36 19.63
C GLY A 592 -40.08 -16.46 19.99
N ALA A 593 -40.54 -17.69 20.06
CA ALA A 593 -39.75 -18.88 20.25
C ALA A 593 -38.72 -19.00 19.13
N GLY A 594 -37.67 -18.15 19.21
CA GLY A 594 -36.56 -18.14 18.27
C GLY A 594 -35.82 -19.46 18.36
N MET A 595 -35.49 -20.00 17.24
CA MET A 595 -34.59 -21.17 17.13
C MET A 595 -33.35 -20.91 18.01
N LYS A 596 -32.97 -21.85 18.86
CA LYS A 596 -31.72 -21.75 19.63
C LYS A 596 -30.55 -21.61 18.68
N VAL A 597 -29.59 -20.75 19.02
CA VAL A 597 -28.39 -20.48 18.16
C VAL A 597 -27.67 -21.78 17.77
N ALA A 598 -27.59 -22.75 18.71
CA ALA A 598 -27.01 -24.06 18.41
C ALA A 598 -27.80 -24.84 17.34
N ALA A 599 -29.14 -24.79 17.37
CA ALA A 599 -29.99 -25.43 16.35
C ALA A 599 -29.85 -24.75 14.97
N PHE A 600 -29.66 -23.42 14.94
CA PHE A 600 -29.40 -22.68 13.72
C PHE A 600 -28.10 -23.12 13.02
N PHE A 601 -27.01 -23.28 13.77
CA PHE A 601 -25.76 -23.77 13.23
C PHE A 601 -25.80 -25.28 12.91
N ALA A 602 -26.65 -26.05 13.56
CA ALA A 602 -26.87 -27.46 13.27
C ALA A 602 -27.73 -27.68 12.01
N ASP A 603 -28.44 -26.66 11.52
CA ASP A 603 -29.18 -26.73 10.26
C ASP A 603 -28.21 -27.02 9.09
N ARG A 604 -28.45 -28.13 8.38
CA ARG A 604 -27.56 -28.61 7.31
C ARG A 604 -27.40 -27.60 6.18
N GLN A 605 -28.45 -26.83 5.84
CA GLN A 605 -28.41 -25.87 4.76
C GLN A 605 -27.55 -24.64 5.18
N VAL A 606 -27.71 -24.18 6.44
CA VAL A 606 -26.91 -23.10 7.02
C VAL A 606 -25.45 -23.51 7.16
N ALA A 607 -25.19 -24.72 7.71
CA ALA A 607 -23.83 -25.23 7.90
C ALA A 607 -23.07 -25.36 6.56
N VAL A 608 -23.71 -25.98 5.56
CA VAL A 608 -23.09 -26.15 4.22
C VAL A 608 -22.90 -24.81 3.52
N PHE A 609 -23.79 -23.83 3.69
CA PHE A 609 -23.60 -22.50 3.15
C PHE A 609 -22.43 -21.77 3.81
N PHE A 610 -22.31 -21.84 5.14
CA PHE A 610 -21.21 -21.20 5.85
C PHE A 610 -19.85 -21.85 5.55
N LEU A 611 -19.77 -23.17 5.61
CA LEU A 611 -18.52 -23.90 5.37
C LEU A 611 -18.15 -23.97 3.88
N GLY A 612 -19.14 -24.04 2.98
CA GLY A 612 -18.91 -24.15 1.54
C GLY A 612 -18.66 -22.82 0.82
N ILE A 613 -19.24 -21.72 1.30
CA ILE A 613 -19.17 -20.42 0.61
C ILE A 613 -18.58 -19.32 1.51
N ILE A 614 -19.12 -19.10 2.71
CA ILE A 614 -18.82 -17.88 3.48
C ILE A 614 -17.42 -17.90 4.06
N ILE A 615 -17.05 -18.95 4.79
CA ILE A 615 -15.72 -19.05 5.41
C ILE A 615 -14.62 -19.10 4.35
N PRO A 616 -14.70 -19.96 3.29
CA PRO A 616 -13.65 -20.00 2.29
C PRO A 616 -13.50 -18.69 1.51
N SER A 617 -14.62 -18.06 1.09
CA SER A 617 -14.54 -16.75 0.40
C SER A 617 -13.86 -15.67 1.24
N SER A 618 -14.27 -15.53 2.52
CA SER A 618 -13.73 -14.49 3.40
C SER A 618 -12.28 -14.79 3.80
N ALA A 619 -11.92 -16.07 3.99
CA ALA A 619 -10.56 -16.50 4.28
C ALA A 619 -9.63 -16.25 3.08
N CYS A 620 -10.05 -16.62 1.86
CA CYS A 620 -9.26 -16.36 0.65
C CYS A 620 -9.11 -14.87 0.38
N MET A 621 -10.16 -14.07 0.57
CA MET A 621 -10.07 -12.62 0.39
C MET A 621 -9.01 -12.00 1.30
N VAL A 622 -9.07 -12.22 2.61
CA VAL A 622 -8.14 -11.62 3.57
C VAL A 622 -6.77 -12.29 3.49
N GLY A 623 -6.72 -13.62 3.42
CA GLY A 623 -5.48 -14.37 3.34
C GLY A 623 -4.67 -14.02 2.10
N PHE A 624 -5.30 -13.87 0.94
CA PHE A 624 -4.61 -13.49 -0.29
C PHE A 624 -4.29 -11.98 -0.33
N LEU A 625 -5.31 -11.11 -0.22
CA LEU A 625 -5.12 -9.67 -0.45
C LEU A 625 -4.34 -8.98 0.68
N GLN A 626 -4.65 -9.30 1.96
CA GLN A 626 -4.11 -8.54 3.09
C GLN A 626 -2.86 -9.17 3.71
N TYR A 627 -2.65 -10.47 3.47
CA TYR A 627 -1.53 -11.19 4.05
C TYR A 627 -0.52 -11.65 2.98
N PHE A 628 -0.94 -12.51 2.05
CA PHE A 628 -0.04 -13.13 1.07
C PHE A 628 0.55 -12.12 0.08
N LEU A 629 -0.29 -11.31 -0.56
CA LEU A 629 0.12 -10.43 -1.64
C LEU A 629 1.16 -9.36 -1.22
N PRO A 630 0.99 -8.66 -0.08
CA PRO A 630 2.01 -7.72 0.41
C PRO A 630 3.36 -8.40 0.72
N LEU A 631 3.33 -9.58 1.35
CA LEU A 631 4.54 -10.35 1.66
C LEU A 631 5.22 -10.84 0.39
N TYR A 632 4.45 -11.36 -0.57
CA TYR A 632 4.97 -11.81 -1.86
C TYR A 632 5.66 -10.68 -2.63
N PHE A 633 5.05 -9.50 -2.74
CA PHE A 633 5.67 -8.37 -3.42
C PHE A 633 6.94 -7.90 -2.71
N SER A 634 6.91 -7.83 -1.38
CA SER A 634 8.10 -7.48 -0.58
C SER A 634 9.23 -8.50 -0.77
N ALA A 635 8.93 -9.80 -0.72
CA ALA A 635 9.91 -10.87 -0.91
C ALA A 635 10.47 -10.92 -2.35
N SER A 636 9.66 -10.52 -3.34
CA SER A 636 10.07 -10.45 -4.75
C SER A 636 10.80 -9.15 -5.10
N GLY A 637 11.08 -8.25 -4.14
CA GLY A 637 11.72 -6.96 -4.39
C GLY A 637 10.84 -5.95 -5.15
N LEU A 638 9.54 -6.22 -5.28
CA LEU A 638 8.58 -5.32 -5.91
C LEU A 638 8.14 -4.23 -4.95
N ALA A 639 7.87 -3.03 -5.48
CA ALA A 639 7.39 -1.91 -4.68
C ALA A 639 6.05 -2.26 -3.99
N ILE A 640 5.91 -1.87 -2.71
CA ILE A 640 4.70 -2.12 -1.92
C ILE A 640 3.50 -1.37 -2.49
N SER A 641 3.73 -0.27 -3.23
CA SER A 641 2.70 0.45 -3.97
C SER A 641 1.91 -0.45 -4.94
N ASN A 642 2.52 -1.54 -5.46
CA ASN A 642 1.83 -2.54 -6.27
C ASN A 642 0.72 -3.26 -5.48
N ALA A 643 0.92 -3.57 -4.19
CA ALA A 643 -0.12 -4.14 -3.36
C ALA A 643 -1.29 -3.15 -3.17
N GLY A 644 -0.98 -1.88 -2.94
CA GLY A 644 -2.00 -0.82 -2.88
C GLY A 644 -2.82 -0.70 -4.16
N ARG A 645 -2.17 -0.72 -5.33
CA ARG A 645 -2.85 -0.71 -6.64
C ARG A 645 -3.71 -1.95 -6.86
N ALA A 646 -3.22 -3.13 -6.45
CA ALA A 646 -4.01 -4.35 -6.51
C ALA A 646 -5.32 -4.23 -5.71
N PHE A 647 -5.25 -3.65 -4.50
CA PHE A 647 -6.46 -3.32 -3.74
C PHE A 647 -7.38 -2.31 -4.44
N MET A 648 -6.82 -1.31 -5.17
CA MET A 648 -7.64 -0.39 -5.98
C MET A 648 -8.41 -1.15 -7.05
N VAL A 649 -7.77 -2.08 -7.77
CA VAL A 649 -8.43 -2.92 -8.79
C VAL A 649 -9.58 -3.71 -8.16
N TYR A 650 -9.33 -4.34 -7.01
CA TYR A 650 -10.37 -5.07 -6.26
C TYR A 650 -11.54 -4.14 -5.86
N ALA A 651 -11.23 -2.94 -5.31
CA ALA A 651 -12.23 -1.98 -4.89
C ALA A 651 -13.09 -1.47 -6.08
N VAL A 652 -12.46 -1.19 -7.23
CA VAL A 652 -13.14 -0.79 -8.47
C VAL A 652 -14.14 -1.87 -8.92
N CYS A 653 -13.74 -3.15 -8.86
CA CYS A 653 -14.66 -4.24 -9.17
C CYS A 653 -15.91 -4.21 -8.30
N ILE A 654 -15.76 -4.03 -6.99
CA ILE A 654 -16.88 -4.02 -6.05
C ILE A 654 -17.77 -2.78 -6.25
N VAL A 655 -17.15 -1.61 -6.44
CA VAL A 655 -17.87 -0.34 -6.56
C VAL A 655 -18.73 -0.27 -7.82
N TYR A 656 -18.19 -0.71 -8.94
CA TYR A 656 -18.88 -0.56 -10.24
C TYR A 656 -19.73 -1.77 -10.61
N PHE A 657 -19.22 -2.99 -10.41
CA PHE A 657 -19.98 -4.20 -10.77
C PHE A 657 -21.01 -4.61 -9.73
N GLY A 658 -20.74 -4.38 -8.42
CA GLY A 658 -21.67 -4.74 -7.34
C GLY A 658 -23.06 -4.14 -7.51
N PRO A 659 -23.25 -2.81 -7.60
CA PRO A 659 -24.55 -2.18 -7.79
C PRO A 659 -25.25 -2.57 -9.09
N TYR A 660 -24.49 -2.75 -10.18
CA TYR A 660 -25.02 -3.19 -11.46
C TYR A 660 -25.66 -4.58 -11.34
N ILE A 661 -24.97 -5.52 -10.72
CA ILE A 661 -25.43 -6.88 -10.52
C ILE A 661 -26.62 -6.93 -9.54
N THR A 662 -26.58 -6.13 -8.49
CA THR A 662 -27.66 -6.08 -7.49
C THR A 662 -29.02 -5.72 -8.10
N ARG A 663 -29.06 -4.90 -9.14
CA ARG A 663 -30.29 -4.56 -9.85
C ARG A 663 -30.96 -5.79 -10.50
N TYR A 664 -30.20 -6.78 -10.84
CA TYR A 664 -30.68 -8.01 -11.48
C TYR A 664 -30.93 -9.14 -10.50
N THR A 665 -30.36 -9.12 -9.28
CA THR A 665 -30.48 -10.22 -8.30
C THR A 665 -31.92 -10.51 -7.90
N GLY A 666 -32.78 -9.49 -7.79
CA GLY A 666 -34.22 -9.66 -7.51
C GLY A 666 -35.00 -10.45 -8.58
N LYS A 667 -34.48 -10.50 -9.82
CA LYS A 667 -35.06 -11.21 -10.98
C LYS A 667 -34.44 -12.59 -11.20
N MET A 668 -33.38 -12.94 -10.47
CA MET A 668 -32.61 -14.17 -10.66
C MET A 668 -33.29 -15.37 -9.98
N LYS A 669 -33.74 -16.37 -10.75
CA LYS A 669 -34.42 -17.57 -10.26
C LYS A 669 -33.49 -18.58 -9.58
N HIS A 670 -32.16 -18.51 -9.76
CA HIS A 670 -31.22 -19.56 -9.36
C HIS A 670 -29.99 -19.00 -8.60
N LEU A 671 -30.23 -18.36 -7.47
CA LEU A 671 -29.18 -17.73 -6.65
C LEU A 671 -28.03 -18.68 -6.28
N GLY A 672 -28.34 -19.93 -5.97
CA GLY A 672 -27.32 -20.90 -5.62
C GLY A 672 -26.37 -21.27 -6.76
N ARG A 673 -26.87 -21.34 -8.03
CA ARG A 673 -25.98 -21.56 -9.19
C ARG A 673 -25.07 -20.36 -9.41
N ILE A 674 -25.60 -19.15 -9.26
CA ILE A 674 -24.82 -17.92 -9.40
C ILE A 674 -23.74 -17.83 -8.30
N LEU A 675 -24.04 -18.26 -7.08
CA LEU A 675 -23.04 -18.38 -6.02
C LEU A 675 -21.91 -19.34 -6.41
N VAL A 676 -22.25 -20.53 -6.89
CA VAL A 676 -21.25 -21.52 -7.34
C VAL A 676 -20.38 -20.92 -8.45
N THR A 677 -20.99 -20.35 -9.49
CA THR A 677 -20.23 -19.79 -10.62
C THR A 677 -19.37 -18.62 -10.21
N SER A 678 -19.89 -17.67 -9.41
CA SER A 678 -19.09 -16.52 -8.96
C SER A 678 -17.92 -16.93 -8.07
N THR A 679 -18.13 -17.82 -7.11
CA THR A 679 -17.05 -18.30 -6.23
C THR A 679 -16.02 -19.15 -6.98
N SER A 680 -16.43 -19.90 -8.01
CA SER A 680 -15.50 -20.64 -8.88
C SER A 680 -14.57 -19.73 -9.68
N VAL A 681 -15.02 -18.51 -10.05
CA VAL A 681 -14.16 -17.50 -10.67
C VAL A 681 -13.05 -17.06 -9.70
N GLY A 682 -13.36 -16.91 -8.41
CA GLY A 682 -12.35 -16.61 -7.39
C GLY A 682 -11.33 -17.74 -7.20
N ALA A 683 -11.78 -18.99 -7.20
CA ALA A 683 -10.90 -20.16 -7.14
C ALA A 683 -10.00 -20.28 -8.38
N LEU A 684 -10.53 -19.98 -9.57
CA LEU A 684 -9.74 -19.93 -10.82
C LEU A 684 -8.59 -18.91 -10.73
N GLY A 685 -8.82 -17.75 -10.09
CA GLY A 685 -7.77 -16.78 -9.84
C GLY A 685 -6.59 -17.36 -9.04
N MET A 686 -6.86 -18.16 -8.01
CA MET A 686 -5.81 -18.81 -7.22
C MET A 686 -4.96 -19.77 -8.07
N PHE A 687 -5.61 -20.58 -8.94
CA PHE A 687 -4.89 -21.47 -9.85
C PHE A 687 -4.09 -20.72 -10.91
N LEU A 688 -4.62 -19.60 -11.41
CA LEU A 688 -3.92 -18.78 -12.38
C LEU A 688 -2.58 -18.28 -11.83
N PHE A 689 -2.56 -17.78 -10.59
CA PHE A 689 -1.33 -17.35 -9.95
C PHE A 689 -0.39 -18.52 -9.65
N ALA A 690 -0.92 -19.66 -9.22
CA ALA A 690 -0.12 -20.86 -8.96
C ALA A 690 0.64 -21.33 -10.20
N GLY A 691 0.07 -21.16 -11.40
CA GLY A 691 0.68 -21.53 -12.68
C GLY A 691 1.74 -20.56 -13.20
N GLY A 692 1.75 -19.30 -12.74
CA GLY A 692 2.74 -18.30 -13.17
C GLY A 692 2.86 -17.17 -12.16
N SER A 693 3.79 -17.29 -11.23
CA SER A 693 4.03 -16.32 -10.13
C SER A 693 4.63 -15.00 -10.67
N SER A 694 3.82 -14.22 -11.37
CA SER A 694 4.21 -12.93 -11.95
C SER A 694 3.35 -11.78 -11.42
N LEU A 695 3.81 -10.55 -11.60
CA LEU A 695 3.05 -9.34 -11.27
C LEU A 695 1.68 -9.31 -12.01
N TYR A 696 1.67 -9.67 -13.28
CA TYR A 696 0.45 -9.72 -14.10
C TYR A 696 -0.53 -10.80 -13.63
N ALA A 697 -0.02 -11.97 -13.25
CA ALA A 697 -0.83 -13.04 -12.66
C ALA A 697 -1.44 -12.59 -11.32
N ALA A 698 -0.70 -11.82 -10.50
CA ALA A 698 -1.23 -11.25 -9.27
C ALA A 698 -2.42 -10.30 -9.54
N TYR A 699 -2.27 -9.35 -10.49
CA TYR A 699 -3.36 -8.44 -10.86
C TYR A 699 -4.56 -9.16 -11.48
N ALA A 700 -4.32 -10.16 -12.32
CA ALA A 700 -5.40 -10.98 -12.90
C ALA A 700 -6.17 -11.75 -11.83
N THR A 701 -5.46 -12.32 -10.84
CA THR A 701 -6.08 -12.99 -9.68
C THR A 701 -6.92 -12.02 -8.85
N VAL A 702 -6.39 -10.82 -8.57
CA VAL A 702 -7.12 -9.77 -7.86
C VAL A 702 -8.38 -9.35 -8.62
N LEU A 703 -8.30 -9.20 -9.94
CA LEU A 703 -9.45 -8.90 -10.80
C LEU A 703 -10.53 -10.00 -10.72
N LEU A 704 -10.12 -11.26 -10.83
CA LEU A 704 -11.04 -12.41 -10.73
C LEU A 704 -11.69 -12.51 -9.35
N LEU A 705 -10.92 -12.29 -8.27
CA LEU A 705 -11.45 -12.22 -6.91
C LEU A 705 -12.41 -11.04 -6.74
N GLY A 706 -12.08 -9.86 -7.26
CA GLY A 706 -12.93 -8.69 -7.21
C GLY A 706 -14.26 -8.89 -7.94
N LEU A 707 -14.23 -9.50 -9.12
CA LEU A 707 -15.43 -9.89 -9.88
C LEU A 707 -16.26 -10.94 -9.13
N SER A 708 -15.60 -11.98 -8.60
CA SER A 708 -16.23 -13.01 -7.76
C SER A 708 -16.97 -12.41 -6.58
N ASP A 709 -16.31 -11.51 -5.84
CA ASP A 709 -16.88 -10.88 -4.64
C ASP A 709 -17.94 -9.82 -4.95
N SER A 710 -17.83 -9.11 -6.07
CA SER A 710 -18.84 -8.13 -6.48
C SER A 710 -20.20 -8.79 -6.75
N VAL A 711 -20.19 -9.96 -7.43
CA VAL A 711 -21.38 -10.79 -7.63
C VAL A 711 -21.79 -11.44 -6.31
N GLY A 712 -20.81 -12.04 -5.63
CA GLY A 712 -21.02 -12.83 -4.44
C GLY A 712 -21.67 -12.06 -3.30
N GLN A 713 -21.28 -10.80 -3.03
CA GLN A 713 -21.84 -10.01 -1.95
C GLN A 713 -23.35 -9.79 -2.09
N ALA A 714 -23.81 -9.46 -3.28
CA ALA A 714 -25.24 -9.23 -3.55
C ALA A 714 -26.05 -10.53 -3.41
N VAL A 715 -25.52 -11.63 -3.96
CA VAL A 715 -26.24 -12.90 -4.03
C VAL A 715 -26.18 -13.69 -2.71
N ARG A 716 -25.07 -13.61 -1.97
CA ARG A 716 -24.90 -14.27 -0.65
C ARG A 716 -25.97 -13.85 0.34
N ASN A 717 -26.20 -12.53 0.48
CA ASN A 717 -27.22 -12.01 1.38
C ASN A 717 -28.65 -12.43 0.94
N ALA A 718 -28.94 -12.33 -0.36
CA ALA A 718 -30.23 -12.72 -0.89
C ALA A 718 -30.51 -14.24 -0.75
N TYR A 719 -29.53 -15.09 -0.98
CA TYR A 719 -29.65 -16.53 -0.76
C TYR A 719 -29.83 -16.87 0.71
N PHE A 720 -29.02 -16.27 1.60
CA PHE A 720 -29.09 -16.50 3.04
C PHE A 720 -30.46 -16.14 3.63
N LEU A 721 -31.03 -15.02 3.23
CA LEU A 721 -32.36 -14.59 3.70
C LEU A 721 -33.51 -15.49 3.21
N GLN A 722 -33.29 -16.30 2.18
CA GLN A 722 -34.28 -17.28 1.68
C GLN A 722 -34.26 -18.60 2.46
N LEU A 723 -33.22 -18.90 3.23
CA LEU A 723 -33.11 -20.12 4.01
C LEU A 723 -34.22 -20.22 5.07
N PRO A 724 -34.90 -21.40 5.23
CA PRO A 724 -35.96 -21.57 6.21
C PRO A 724 -35.51 -21.27 7.65
N ALA A 725 -34.33 -21.75 8.04
CA ALA A 725 -33.74 -21.50 9.35
C ALA A 725 -33.52 -19.99 9.63
N THR A 726 -33.14 -19.21 8.62
CA THR A 726 -32.99 -17.75 8.73
C THR A 726 -34.31 -17.05 9.03
N ARG A 727 -35.41 -17.51 8.42
CA ARG A 727 -36.75 -16.98 8.67
C ARG A 727 -37.21 -17.31 10.08
N GLN A 728 -36.95 -18.54 10.58
CA GLN A 728 -37.31 -18.98 11.93
C GLN A 728 -36.48 -18.28 13.01
N MET A 729 -35.18 -18.00 12.75
CA MET A 729 -34.32 -17.28 13.70
C MET A 729 -34.68 -15.79 13.81
N GLY A 730 -35.29 -15.23 12.76
CA GLY A 730 -35.50 -13.81 12.61
C GLY A 730 -34.36 -13.13 11.87
N GLN A 731 -34.70 -12.34 10.84
CA GLN A 731 -33.74 -11.81 9.87
C GLN A 731 -32.60 -10.99 10.52
N GLY A 732 -32.92 -10.20 11.55
CA GLY A 732 -31.93 -9.36 12.22
C GLY A 732 -30.85 -10.17 12.96
N THR A 733 -31.27 -11.16 13.75
CA THR A 733 -30.35 -12.05 14.50
C THR A 733 -29.52 -12.91 13.52
N ALA A 734 -30.17 -13.45 12.51
CA ALA A 734 -29.49 -14.28 11.50
C ALA A 734 -28.40 -13.50 10.73
N LEU A 735 -28.67 -12.25 10.32
CA LEU A 735 -27.66 -11.39 9.68
C LEU A 735 -26.51 -11.02 10.64
N GLY A 736 -26.79 -10.92 11.93
CA GLY A 736 -25.76 -10.77 12.96
C GLY A 736 -24.83 -11.97 13.01
N LEU A 737 -25.39 -13.19 13.04
CA LEU A 737 -24.63 -14.44 13.02
C LEU A 737 -23.86 -14.63 11.71
N PHE A 738 -24.46 -14.27 10.58
CA PHE A 738 -23.77 -14.25 9.27
C PHE A 738 -22.53 -13.36 9.30
N SER A 739 -22.66 -12.13 9.84
CA SER A 739 -21.53 -11.19 9.93
C SER A 739 -20.43 -11.71 10.86
N MET A 740 -20.80 -12.43 11.94
CA MET A 740 -19.83 -13.08 12.83
C MET A 740 -19.06 -14.19 12.10
N VAL A 741 -19.75 -15.07 11.41
CA VAL A 741 -19.11 -16.15 10.63
C VAL A 741 -18.21 -15.61 9.53
N TRP A 742 -18.63 -14.54 8.85
CA TRP A 742 -17.79 -13.83 7.89
C TRP A 742 -16.46 -13.36 8.50
N LYS A 743 -16.49 -12.77 9.69
CA LYS A 743 -15.28 -12.33 10.41
C LYS A 743 -14.41 -13.49 10.90
N VAL A 744 -15.03 -14.62 11.27
CA VAL A 744 -14.27 -15.85 11.59
C VAL A 744 -13.50 -16.34 10.37
N GLY A 745 -14.10 -16.33 9.19
CA GLY A 745 -13.38 -16.64 7.95
C GLY A 745 -12.24 -15.67 7.67
N GLN A 746 -12.45 -14.37 7.87
CA GLN A 746 -11.40 -13.35 7.74
C GLN A 746 -10.23 -13.58 8.70
N MET A 747 -10.51 -14.01 9.93
CA MET A 747 -9.50 -14.37 10.94
C MET A 747 -8.68 -15.61 10.50
N LEU A 748 -9.35 -16.62 9.95
CA LEU A 748 -8.70 -17.86 9.53
C LEU A 748 -7.81 -17.68 8.29
N GLY A 749 -8.09 -16.69 7.43
CA GLY A 749 -7.36 -16.46 6.19
C GLY A 749 -5.85 -16.35 6.38
N PRO A 750 -5.34 -15.36 7.13
CA PRO A 750 -3.90 -15.18 7.36
C PRO A 750 -3.25 -16.40 8.02
N LEU A 751 -3.95 -17.08 8.94
CA LEU A 751 -3.43 -18.28 9.58
C LEU A 751 -3.29 -19.43 8.59
N PHE A 752 -4.30 -19.64 7.75
CA PHE A 752 -4.29 -20.67 6.72
C PHE A 752 -3.19 -20.44 5.69
N PHE A 753 -3.07 -19.23 5.16
CA PHE A 753 -2.01 -18.87 4.23
C PHE A 753 -0.62 -18.90 4.88
N GLY A 754 -0.51 -18.50 6.15
CA GLY A 754 0.75 -18.54 6.92
C GLY A 754 1.25 -19.96 7.17
N LEU A 755 0.35 -20.92 7.37
CA LEU A 755 0.71 -22.34 7.48
C LEU A 755 1.20 -22.93 6.14
N LEU A 756 0.68 -22.46 5.01
CA LEU A 756 1.02 -22.99 3.70
C LEU A 756 2.23 -22.29 3.06
N LEU A 757 2.52 -21.05 3.41
CA LEU A 757 3.55 -20.23 2.77
C LEU A 757 4.97 -20.82 2.84
N PRO A 758 5.39 -21.59 3.87
CA PRO A 758 6.67 -22.29 3.88
C PRO A 758 6.86 -23.27 2.72
N TRP A 759 5.78 -23.75 2.09
CA TRP A 759 5.85 -24.64 0.90
C TRP A 759 6.10 -23.86 -0.41
N GLY A 760 6.21 -22.55 -0.34
CA GLY A 760 6.42 -21.65 -1.47
C GLY A 760 5.11 -21.03 -2.01
N PRO A 761 5.23 -19.89 -2.74
CA PRO A 761 4.07 -19.12 -3.20
C PRO A 761 3.10 -19.91 -4.08
N SER A 762 3.62 -20.63 -5.08
CA SER A 762 2.80 -21.42 -6.02
C SER A 762 2.07 -22.56 -5.31
N ALA A 763 2.77 -23.29 -4.41
CA ALA A 763 2.15 -24.39 -3.65
C ALA A 763 1.06 -23.88 -2.71
N THR A 764 1.29 -22.75 -2.05
CA THR A 764 0.31 -22.08 -1.19
C THR A 764 -0.98 -21.78 -1.93
N LEU A 765 -0.88 -21.18 -3.11
CA LEU A 765 -2.06 -20.79 -3.88
C LEU A 765 -2.75 -21.98 -4.56
N LEU A 766 -1.98 -23.01 -4.96
CA LEU A 766 -2.55 -24.25 -5.41
C LEU A 766 -3.40 -24.92 -4.32
N ALA A 767 -2.83 -25.04 -3.11
CA ALA A 767 -3.55 -25.62 -1.96
C ALA A 767 -4.78 -24.78 -1.57
N ALA A 768 -4.65 -23.43 -1.54
CA ALA A 768 -5.78 -22.54 -1.29
C ALA A 768 -6.88 -22.69 -2.35
N GLY A 769 -6.52 -22.76 -3.63
CA GLY A 769 -7.45 -22.99 -4.73
C GLY A 769 -8.16 -24.35 -4.64
N LEU A 770 -7.44 -25.42 -4.27
CA LEU A 770 -8.01 -26.76 -4.09
C LEU A 770 -9.01 -26.79 -2.91
N VAL A 771 -8.65 -26.23 -1.75
CA VAL A 771 -9.54 -26.15 -0.57
C VAL A 771 -10.78 -25.33 -0.90
N TYR A 772 -10.60 -24.19 -1.58
CA TYR A 772 -11.73 -23.36 -1.99
C TYR A 772 -12.65 -24.08 -2.99
N SER A 773 -12.08 -24.76 -3.98
CA SER A 773 -12.85 -25.54 -4.96
C SER A 773 -13.59 -26.72 -4.31
N ALA A 774 -12.94 -27.43 -3.37
CA ALA A 774 -13.57 -28.51 -2.63
C ALA A 774 -14.80 -28.04 -1.84
N ALA A 775 -14.68 -26.89 -1.16
CA ALA A 775 -15.77 -26.26 -0.43
C ALA A 775 -16.96 -25.89 -1.37
N ILE A 776 -16.65 -25.34 -2.54
CA ILE A 776 -17.67 -25.01 -3.56
C ILE A 776 -18.37 -26.27 -4.07
N ILE A 777 -17.63 -27.38 -4.32
CA ILE A 777 -18.18 -28.66 -4.78
C ILE A 777 -19.13 -29.26 -3.72
N ILE A 778 -18.76 -29.23 -2.44
CA ILE A 778 -19.61 -29.66 -1.33
C ILE A 778 -20.94 -28.91 -1.33
N PHE A 779 -20.86 -27.59 -1.48
CA PHE A 779 -22.05 -26.73 -1.55
C PHE A 779 -22.91 -27.04 -2.79
N TRP A 780 -22.29 -27.23 -3.96
CA TRP A 780 -22.99 -27.57 -5.20
C TRP A 780 -23.70 -28.95 -5.14
N LEU A 781 -23.02 -29.98 -4.62
CA LEU A 781 -23.59 -31.30 -4.43
C LEU A 781 -24.80 -31.26 -3.50
N HIS A 782 -24.69 -30.55 -2.38
CA HIS A 782 -25.83 -30.39 -1.46
C HIS A 782 -27.01 -29.67 -2.11
N GLN A 783 -26.76 -28.64 -2.91
CA GLN A 783 -27.84 -28.00 -3.67
C GLN A 783 -28.53 -28.91 -4.68
N ARG A 784 -27.75 -29.78 -5.33
CA ARG A 784 -28.30 -30.76 -6.28
C ARG A 784 -29.22 -31.77 -5.58
N GLN A 785 -28.78 -32.34 -4.47
CA GLN A 785 -29.60 -33.27 -3.66
C GLN A 785 -30.91 -32.65 -3.19
N ASN A 786 -30.88 -31.40 -2.70
CA ASN A 786 -32.12 -30.74 -2.25
C ASN A 786 -33.10 -30.45 -3.40
N ARG A 787 -32.65 -30.32 -4.64
CA ARG A 787 -33.54 -30.18 -5.81
C ARG A 787 -34.16 -31.49 -6.22
N GLU A 788 -33.40 -32.57 -6.22
CA GLU A 788 -33.88 -33.91 -6.58
C GLU A 788 -34.92 -34.38 -5.58
N SER A 789 -34.75 -34.12 -4.28
CA SER A 789 -35.74 -34.45 -3.25
C SER A 789 -37.07 -33.69 -3.39
N LEU A 790 -37.03 -32.44 -3.87
CA LEU A 790 -38.22 -31.62 -4.13
C LEU A 790 -38.97 -32.04 -5.41
N VAL A 791 -38.29 -32.69 -6.36
CA VAL A 791 -38.88 -33.19 -7.60
C VAL A 791 -39.48 -34.59 -7.38
N ILE A 792 -38.86 -35.45 -6.54
CA ILE A 792 -39.34 -36.78 -6.19
C ILE A 792 -40.51 -36.73 -5.18
N GLY A 793 -40.60 -35.66 -4.38
CA GLY A 793 -41.71 -35.46 -3.42
C GLY A 793 -42.94 -34.75 -3.99
N ARG A 794 -42.98 -34.53 -5.32
CA ARG A 794 -44.14 -34.12 -6.10
C ARG A 794 -44.61 -35.29 -6.97
#